data_8a28edc2ffeca1611aa98052ff13ef8b
#
_entry.id   8a28edc2ffeca1611aa98052ff13ef8b
#
_cell.length_a   1.000
_cell.length_b   1.000
_cell.length_c   1.000
_cell.angle_alpha   90.00
_cell.angle_beta   90.00
_cell.angle_gamma   90.00
#
_symmetry.space_group_name_H-M   'P 1'
#
loop_
_entity.id
_entity.type
_entity.pdbx_description
1 polymer ?
#
loop_
_entity_poly.entity_id
_entity_poly.type
_entity_poly.pdbx_seq_one_letter_code
_entity_poly.pdbx_strand_id
1 'polypeptide(L)'
;MSRPTGLSRTVGAAAGSTLALALLVCGCVFAAIAGPALSQHTRTQALHQTLAGLSTTTKTVQATANWSDFTGSLTLNTTGTSQNLTMSELAVTTRQIGHGFAALGLPLTAGQWADLTSKLYVVSGAGPRVQTGAPPKLEVLYRDPLTSNGQLTAGTYASSAAPAGMIAVAATTQMAARFGLHPGSRLSVATVSGPVGLFVTAIMRERAPDSTFWQQDPTAGTPAPQQLTAGSTPFWVGGVFADPDQLAAMQDAFSGSGMELNWEFPLDPGAVTADQAQGLNNALNRAVAETPALTGRLAPSADTLTVTSPLISDLSLFLSTQAAIQTVLLLLFVSLIVVGAAVILLAARMIIARRDVELTMLRARGGSLRQVAAVMVPTAVIATGPAAVIGAGLAIALIPGGAGSLSASWPLAGIAVAAALAGPPLVAVWQHRKPVPASNPARITSAETGRSARTWRRPVAEITACAISVAGLVVLHNQGLPAGSGIDLYLTLTPVLVAIPVVVVMLRLYPLAVRGLLAASARRAGATGFVALSRAARSSLTGVLPAFALVLALSLATFAGMVNAGIARGEIAASWHTTGADVLIGPGPYSPPVSSAAVQAIAAVRGVRHATPVWSTNWVTPFGQPITVVAVDPAGYAAVVADTPFAAFPAAKIGTAAGGIMPFGATVPVLASPSAAAILGTGATQLTTLTAMGPFKVRVAGTLSDTPAQPGGGAFVVMRLQTLPGPAGQPLPGTVLVSGSAIDHAQLSAVAQKVIPGSLLTFRTAVLASLASSPLQHGAGLIIALTIATAAAFGLFIVILGLALGSAERELTLARLTVMGHERATGLVMAEAMPAVLAAVVAGAVCAVVLPHVVGSSIDLSAFTGTSAPVQFQPDVLALGLPAVAILVLALAALIAEARVMRRRDIIGVLRAN
;
A
#
# COMPACT_ATOMS: atom_id res chain seq x y z
N MET A 1 -31.38 29.90 -50.56
CA MET A 1 -30.57 30.21 -49.36
C MET A 1 -31.48 30.01 -48.13
N SER A 2 -31.34 28.87 -47.47
CA SER A 2 -32.14 28.54 -46.27
C SER A 2 -31.68 29.44 -45.11
N ARG A 3 -32.64 30.16 -44.49
CA ARG A 3 -32.39 30.93 -43.26
C ARG A 3 -31.86 30.02 -42.19
N PRO A 4 -30.70 30.33 -41.56
CA PRO A 4 -30.19 29.50 -40.47
C PRO A 4 -31.25 29.46 -39.35
N THR A 5 -31.62 28.25 -38.94
CA THR A 5 -32.53 27.98 -37.83
C THR A 5 -32.04 28.70 -36.55
N GLY A 6 -32.95 29.25 -35.76
CA GLY A 6 -32.58 30.04 -34.56
C GLY A 6 -31.56 29.40 -33.61
N LEU A 7 -31.44 28.06 -33.66
CA LEU A 7 -30.43 27.26 -32.94
C LEU A 7 -28.97 27.58 -33.37
N SER A 8 -28.70 27.78 -34.66
CA SER A 8 -27.31 28.03 -35.14
C SER A 8 -26.80 29.43 -34.78
N ARG A 9 -27.70 30.43 -34.68
CA ARG A 9 -27.33 31.78 -34.23
C ARG A 9 -27.10 31.88 -32.74
N THR A 10 -27.84 31.14 -31.94
CA THR A 10 -27.69 31.08 -30.47
C THR A 10 -26.43 30.33 -30.05
N VAL A 11 -26.01 29.32 -30.79
CA VAL A 11 -24.77 28.54 -30.55
C VAL A 11 -23.55 29.41 -30.89
N GLY A 12 -23.58 30.19 -31.97
CA GLY A 12 -22.45 31.05 -32.39
C GLY A 12 -22.11 32.15 -31.40
N ALA A 13 -23.08 32.79 -30.79
CA ALA A 13 -22.87 33.86 -29.81
C ALA A 13 -22.33 33.38 -28.45
N ALA A 14 -22.53 32.08 -28.12
CA ALA A 14 -22.07 31.46 -26.89
C ALA A 14 -20.97 30.39 -27.10
N ALA A 15 -20.41 30.27 -28.31
CA ALA A 15 -19.52 29.18 -28.70
C ALA A 15 -18.35 28.97 -27.73
N GLY A 16 -17.70 30.03 -27.26
CA GLY A 16 -16.59 29.91 -26.32
C GLY A 16 -16.99 29.34 -24.93
N SER A 17 -18.19 29.69 -24.42
CA SER A 17 -18.65 29.23 -23.11
C SER A 17 -19.22 27.81 -23.18
N THR A 18 -19.83 27.43 -24.30
CA THR A 18 -20.30 26.06 -24.53
C THR A 18 -19.13 25.09 -24.73
N LEU A 19 -18.07 25.55 -25.46
CA LEU A 19 -16.84 24.78 -25.62
C LEU A 19 -16.13 24.57 -24.27
N ALA A 20 -16.06 25.64 -23.43
CA ALA A 20 -15.47 25.51 -22.10
C ALA A 20 -16.21 24.48 -21.24
N LEU A 21 -17.54 24.50 -21.23
CA LEU A 21 -18.35 23.49 -20.53
C LEU A 21 -18.12 22.10 -21.12
N ALA A 22 -18.07 21.96 -22.45
CA ALA A 22 -17.82 20.70 -23.12
C ALA A 22 -16.45 20.09 -22.74
N LEU A 23 -15.38 20.88 -22.77
CA LEU A 23 -14.04 20.43 -22.37
C LEU A 23 -13.99 19.99 -20.91
N LEU A 24 -14.67 20.74 -20.02
CA LEU A 24 -14.77 20.39 -18.61
C LEU A 24 -15.51 19.08 -18.39
N VAL A 25 -16.65 18.90 -19.07
CA VAL A 25 -17.42 17.64 -18.96
C VAL A 25 -16.63 16.46 -19.50
N CYS A 26 -15.96 16.64 -20.64
CA CYS A 26 -15.07 15.62 -21.20
C CYS A 26 -14.00 15.20 -20.18
N GLY A 27 -13.31 16.17 -19.55
CA GLY A 27 -12.31 15.91 -18.52
C GLY A 27 -12.88 15.24 -17.26
N CYS A 28 -14.05 15.71 -16.78
CA CYS A 28 -14.72 15.11 -15.61
C CYS A 28 -15.16 13.67 -15.88
N VAL A 29 -15.76 13.39 -17.04
CA VAL A 29 -16.20 12.03 -17.42
C VAL A 29 -14.98 11.12 -17.64
N PHE A 30 -13.94 11.61 -18.30
CA PHE A 30 -12.69 10.90 -18.45
C PHE A 30 -12.13 10.51 -17.08
N ALA A 31 -11.97 11.46 -16.17
CA ALA A 31 -11.41 11.21 -14.84
C ALA A 31 -12.28 10.26 -14.00
N ALA A 32 -13.62 10.38 -14.12
CA ALA A 32 -14.58 9.53 -13.41
C ALA A 32 -14.54 8.06 -13.85
N ILE A 33 -14.16 7.79 -15.11
CA ILE A 33 -14.02 6.42 -15.64
C ILE A 33 -12.57 5.95 -15.48
N ALA A 34 -11.60 6.80 -15.82
CA ALA A 34 -10.19 6.47 -15.83
C ALA A 34 -9.64 6.10 -14.44
N GLY A 35 -10.04 6.86 -13.41
CA GLY A 35 -9.56 6.65 -12.06
C GLY A 35 -9.87 5.26 -11.50
N PRO A 36 -11.16 4.87 -11.39
CA PRO A 36 -11.56 3.54 -10.92
C PRO A 36 -11.00 2.41 -11.80
N ALA A 37 -11.02 2.56 -13.14
CA ALA A 37 -10.51 1.56 -14.07
C ALA A 37 -9.02 1.27 -13.86
N LEU A 38 -8.21 2.33 -13.78
CA LEU A 38 -6.77 2.21 -13.51
C LEU A 38 -6.53 1.58 -12.14
N SER A 39 -7.30 2.00 -11.13
CA SER A 39 -7.21 1.43 -9.78
C SER A 39 -7.51 -0.07 -9.74
N GLN A 40 -8.56 -0.54 -10.41
CA GLN A 40 -8.90 -1.98 -10.46
C GLN A 40 -7.83 -2.80 -11.21
N HIS A 41 -7.37 -2.31 -12.36
CA HIS A 41 -6.35 -2.99 -13.14
C HIS A 41 -5.05 -3.15 -12.36
N THR A 42 -4.55 -2.06 -11.77
CA THR A 42 -3.30 -2.08 -10.99
C THR A 42 -3.40 -2.93 -9.74
N ARG A 43 -4.55 -2.98 -9.06
CA ARG A 43 -4.78 -3.85 -7.90
C ARG A 43 -4.73 -5.33 -8.26
N THR A 44 -5.38 -5.73 -9.36
CA THR A 44 -5.34 -7.12 -9.81
C THR A 44 -3.94 -7.53 -10.24
N GLN A 45 -3.23 -6.66 -10.97
CA GLN A 45 -1.83 -6.91 -11.32
C GLN A 45 -0.94 -7.04 -10.07
N ALA A 46 -1.12 -6.17 -9.07
CA ALA A 46 -0.38 -6.22 -7.83
C ALA A 46 -0.65 -7.51 -7.03
N LEU A 47 -1.91 -7.95 -6.96
CA LEU A 47 -2.26 -9.23 -6.34
C LEU A 47 -1.54 -10.38 -7.04
N HIS A 48 -1.64 -10.46 -8.36
CA HIS A 48 -0.98 -11.53 -9.13
C HIS A 48 0.54 -11.50 -8.98
N GLN A 49 1.17 -10.32 -8.96
CA GLN A 49 2.61 -10.20 -8.74
C GLN A 49 3.02 -10.61 -7.32
N THR A 50 2.27 -10.19 -6.30
CA THR A 50 2.50 -10.62 -4.92
C THR A 50 2.39 -12.13 -4.82
N LEU A 51 1.31 -12.69 -5.34
CA LEU A 51 1.09 -14.13 -5.33
C LEU A 51 2.11 -14.91 -6.18
N ALA A 52 2.56 -14.36 -7.31
CA ALA A 52 3.60 -14.99 -8.12
C ALA A 52 4.94 -15.06 -7.38
N GLY A 53 5.27 -14.03 -6.59
CA GLY A 53 6.51 -13.97 -5.81
C GLY A 53 6.54 -14.89 -4.58
N LEU A 54 5.39 -15.41 -4.14
CA LEU A 54 5.34 -16.34 -3.00
C LEU A 54 5.83 -17.74 -3.40
N SER A 55 6.41 -18.44 -2.44
CA SER A 55 6.81 -19.84 -2.62
C SER A 55 5.59 -20.73 -2.94
N THR A 56 5.82 -21.87 -3.56
CA THR A 56 4.74 -22.83 -3.85
C THR A 56 4.10 -23.35 -2.56
N THR A 57 4.89 -23.53 -1.50
CA THR A 57 4.42 -23.95 -0.18
C THR A 57 3.54 -22.92 0.51
N THR A 58 3.78 -21.62 0.30
CA THR A 58 2.90 -20.56 0.83
C THR A 58 1.50 -20.58 0.20
N LYS A 59 1.41 -21.07 -1.05
CA LYS A 59 0.15 -21.15 -1.81
C LYS A 59 -0.63 -22.44 -1.57
N THR A 60 -0.45 -23.08 -0.42
CA THR A 60 -1.17 -24.30 -0.06
C THR A 60 -2.05 -24.10 1.16
N VAL A 61 -3.07 -24.92 1.27
CA VAL A 61 -3.78 -25.19 2.52
C VAL A 61 -3.31 -26.56 2.99
N GLN A 62 -2.72 -26.61 4.16
CA GLN A 62 -2.23 -27.81 4.79
C GLN A 62 -3.18 -28.24 5.89
N ALA A 63 -3.56 -29.51 5.90
CA ALA A 63 -4.27 -30.16 6.98
C ALA A 63 -3.36 -31.21 7.59
N THR A 64 -3.11 -31.14 8.90
CA THR A 64 -2.15 -32.01 9.61
C THR A 64 -2.82 -32.71 10.77
N ALA A 65 -2.53 -34.00 10.96
CA ALA A 65 -2.95 -34.76 12.12
C ALA A 65 -1.82 -35.65 12.66
N ASN A 66 -1.71 -35.77 13.98
CA ASN A 66 -0.85 -36.78 14.56
C ASN A 66 -1.42 -38.16 14.29
N TRP A 67 -0.58 -39.06 13.80
CA TRP A 67 -0.98 -40.43 13.50
C TRP A 67 -1.55 -41.18 14.73
N SER A 68 -0.97 -41.01 15.91
CA SER A 68 -1.43 -41.62 17.15
C SER A 68 -2.87 -41.22 17.51
N ASP A 69 -3.20 -39.97 17.32
CA ASP A 69 -4.51 -39.41 17.66
C ASP A 69 -5.55 -39.86 16.64
N PHE A 70 -5.15 -39.94 15.38
CA PHE A 70 -6.00 -40.40 14.29
C PHE A 70 -6.35 -41.88 14.41
N THR A 71 -5.38 -42.76 14.70
CA THR A 71 -5.60 -44.18 14.92
C THR A 71 -6.39 -44.48 16.19
N GLY A 72 -6.18 -43.74 17.27
CA GLY A 72 -6.95 -43.81 18.50
C GLY A 72 -8.45 -43.54 18.29
N SER A 73 -8.79 -42.64 17.41
CA SER A 73 -10.18 -42.29 17.08
C SER A 73 -10.86 -43.34 16.17
N LEU A 74 -10.11 -44.00 15.30
CA LEU A 74 -10.64 -45.10 14.45
C LEU A 74 -10.90 -46.38 15.22
N THR A 75 -10.12 -46.67 16.26
CA THR A 75 -10.25 -47.90 17.07
C THR A 75 -11.44 -47.91 18.03
N LEU A 76 -12.01 -46.76 18.37
CA LEU A 76 -13.17 -46.67 19.27
C LEU A 76 -14.49 -47.14 18.65
N ASN A 77 -14.59 -47.37 17.35
CA ASN A 77 -15.84 -47.64 16.66
C ASN A 77 -16.01 -49.08 16.11
N THR A 78 -15.00 -49.93 16.11
CA THR A 78 -15.14 -51.31 15.61
C THR A 78 -14.19 -52.28 16.33
N THR A 79 -14.75 -53.21 17.07
CA THR A 79 -14.18 -54.53 17.43
C THR A 79 -12.64 -54.68 17.48
N GLY A 80 -11.94 -53.92 18.31
CA GLY A 80 -10.66 -54.29 18.91
C GLY A 80 -9.44 -54.66 18.04
N THR A 81 -9.49 -54.46 16.74
CA THR A 81 -8.34 -54.63 15.84
C THR A 81 -7.91 -53.26 15.32
N SER A 82 -6.66 -52.87 15.55
CA SER A 82 -6.05 -51.69 14.95
C SER A 82 -6.09 -51.82 13.42
N GLN A 83 -6.95 -51.09 12.78
CA GLN A 83 -6.98 -51.07 11.31
C GLN A 83 -5.97 -50.05 10.80
N ASN A 84 -4.98 -50.52 10.05
CA ASN A 84 -4.06 -49.66 9.33
C ASN A 84 -4.82 -48.93 8.25
N LEU A 85 -4.49 -47.63 8.06
CA LEU A 85 -5.05 -46.82 6.99
C LEU A 85 -4.64 -47.41 5.63
N THR A 86 -5.61 -47.67 4.78
CA THR A 86 -5.36 -48.17 3.42
C THR A 86 -5.15 -47.00 2.44
N MET A 87 -4.48 -47.26 1.31
CA MET A 87 -4.29 -46.28 0.24
C MET A 87 -5.63 -45.72 -0.28
N SER A 88 -6.64 -46.61 -0.39
CA SER A 88 -7.98 -46.23 -0.85
C SER A 88 -8.66 -45.27 0.13
N GLU A 89 -8.51 -45.48 1.43
CA GLU A 89 -9.04 -44.60 2.48
C GLU A 89 -8.31 -43.26 2.46
N LEU A 90 -6.98 -43.24 2.34
CA LEU A 90 -6.20 -41.99 2.22
C LEU A 90 -6.66 -41.15 1.02
N ALA A 91 -6.86 -41.81 -0.14
CA ALA A 91 -7.33 -41.15 -1.33
C ALA A 91 -8.78 -40.65 -1.23
N VAL A 92 -9.66 -41.38 -0.54
CA VAL A 92 -11.04 -40.94 -0.29
C VAL A 92 -11.05 -39.74 0.65
N THR A 93 -10.28 -39.81 1.74
CA THR A 93 -10.13 -38.71 2.70
C THR A 93 -9.62 -37.42 2.04
N THR A 94 -8.55 -37.53 1.25
CA THR A 94 -7.99 -36.40 0.50
C THR A 94 -9.07 -35.73 -0.34
N ARG A 95 -9.85 -36.50 -1.09
CA ARG A 95 -10.94 -35.98 -1.92
C ARG A 95 -12.06 -35.32 -1.10
N GLN A 96 -12.43 -35.91 0.05
CA GLN A 96 -13.48 -35.37 0.93
C GLN A 96 -13.07 -34.04 1.55
N ILE A 97 -11.85 -33.91 2.04
CA ILE A 97 -11.30 -32.65 2.56
C ILE A 97 -11.25 -31.61 1.42
N GLY A 98 -10.75 -32.00 0.24
CA GLY A 98 -10.70 -31.14 -0.93
C GLY A 98 -12.09 -30.62 -1.36
N HIS A 99 -13.11 -31.50 -1.36
CA HIS A 99 -14.50 -31.07 -1.64
C HIS A 99 -15.02 -30.11 -0.57
N GLY A 100 -14.68 -30.32 0.70
CA GLY A 100 -15.01 -29.39 1.78
C GLY A 100 -14.41 -28.02 1.57
N PHE A 101 -13.14 -27.93 1.23
CA PHE A 101 -12.47 -26.66 0.92
C PHE A 101 -13.02 -25.99 -0.36
N ALA A 102 -13.31 -26.76 -1.39
CA ALA A 102 -13.94 -26.26 -2.60
C ALA A 102 -15.35 -25.68 -2.32
N ALA A 103 -16.13 -26.31 -1.43
CA ALA A 103 -17.43 -25.81 -1.00
C ALA A 103 -17.34 -24.48 -0.22
N LEU A 104 -16.23 -24.20 0.44
CA LEU A 104 -15.94 -22.90 1.08
C LEU A 104 -15.53 -21.83 0.06
N GLY A 105 -15.35 -22.19 -1.21
CA GLY A 105 -14.97 -21.28 -2.31
C GLY A 105 -13.46 -21.13 -2.51
N LEU A 106 -12.66 -22.09 -2.04
CA LEU A 106 -11.21 -22.09 -2.29
C LEU A 106 -10.90 -22.60 -3.72
N PRO A 107 -10.08 -21.88 -4.50
CA PRO A 107 -9.70 -22.27 -5.85
C PRO A 107 -8.58 -23.32 -5.83
N LEU A 108 -8.95 -24.58 -5.58
CA LEU A 108 -8.00 -25.68 -5.52
C LEU A 108 -7.53 -26.12 -6.91
N THR A 109 -6.25 -26.50 -6.99
CA THR A 109 -5.70 -27.18 -8.19
C THR A 109 -5.91 -28.69 -8.13
N ALA A 110 -5.72 -29.37 -9.27
CA ALA A 110 -5.83 -30.83 -9.35
C ALA A 110 -4.66 -31.58 -8.66
N GLY A 111 -3.60 -30.87 -8.26
CA GLY A 111 -2.38 -31.46 -7.67
C GLY A 111 -2.45 -31.68 -6.15
N GLN A 112 -3.58 -32.17 -5.64
CA GLN A 112 -3.74 -32.52 -4.23
C GLN A 112 -2.99 -33.81 -3.92
N TRP A 113 -2.36 -33.86 -2.74
CA TRP A 113 -1.63 -35.05 -2.31
C TRP A 113 -1.65 -35.21 -0.78
N ALA A 114 -1.32 -36.40 -0.32
CA ALA A 114 -1.23 -36.73 1.09
C ALA A 114 0.07 -37.45 1.38
N ASP A 115 0.61 -37.26 2.59
CA ASP A 115 1.75 -38.02 3.07
C ASP A 115 1.60 -38.45 4.53
N LEU A 116 2.37 -39.48 4.85
CA LEU A 116 2.63 -39.94 6.20
C LEU A 116 4.14 -39.80 6.40
N THR A 117 4.56 -38.97 7.34
CA THR A 117 5.97 -38.67 7.58
C THR A 117 6.40 -39.13 8.97
N SER A 118 7.56 -39.80 9.05
CA SER A 118 8.17 -40.15 10.33
C SER A 118 8.93 -38.95 10.92
N LYS A 119 9.29 -39.04 12.20
CA LYS A 119 10.28 -38.13 12.77
C LYS A 119 11.67 -38.38 12.18
N LEU A 120 12.58 -37.45 12.41
CA LEU A 120 13.99 -37.58 12.02
C LEU A 120 14.72 -38.56 12.97
N TYR A 121 15.20 -39.67 12.44
CA TYR A 121 15.92 -40.69 13.18
C TYR A 121 17.37 -40.80 12.76
N VAL A 122 18.26 -41.16 13.69
CA VAL A 122 19.65 -41.49 13.37
C VAL A 122 19.67 -42.71 12.45
N VAL A 123 20.40 -42.58 11.33
CA VAL A 123 20.53 -43.64 10.33
C VAL A 123 21.92 -44.26 10.33
N SER A 124 22.01 -45.59 10.25
CA SER A 124 23.21 -46.37 9.99
C SER A 124 23.14 -47.01 8.60
N GLY A 125 24.31 -47.36 8.04
CA GLY A 125 24.45 -47.90 6.68
C GLY A 125 24.58 -46.84 5.60
N ALA A 126 24.55 -45.54 5.94
CA ALA A 126 24.86 -44.45 5.00
C ALA A 126 26.35 -44.38 4.66
N GLY A 127 26.66 -43.89 3.44
CA GLY A 127 28.03 -43.79 2.96
C GLY A 127 28.89 -42.76 3.71
N PRO A 128 30.23 -42.82 3.57
CA PRO A 128 31.16 -42.02 4.37
C PRO A 128 31.04 -40.53 4.17
N ARG A 129 30.47 -40.05 3.07
CA ARG A 129 30.31 -38.63 2.76
C ARG A 129 29.37 -37.88 3.70
N VAL A 130 28.47 -38.56 4.43
CA VAL A 130 27.53 -37.99 5.39
C VAL A 130 27.88 -38.31 6.84
N GLN A 131 28.95 -39.07 7.08
CA GLN A 131 29.42 -39.40 8.43
C GLN A 131 30.42 -38.39 8.99
N THR A 132 30.53 -37.21 8.34
CA THR A 132 31.37 -36.09 8.79
C THR A 132 30.57 -35.25 9.80
N GLY A 133 30.96 -35.28 11.06
CA GLY A 133 30.28 -34.56 12.12
C GLY A 133 29.46 -35.46 13.04
N ALA A 134 28.24 -35.01 13.39
CA ALA A 134 27.32 -35.85 14.12
C ALA A 134 26.65 -36.91 13.22
N PRO A 135 26.12 -38.03 13.79
CA PRO A 135 25.46 -39.06 12.98
C PRO A 135 24.35 -38.49 12.07
N PRO A 136 24.30 -38.94 10.80
CA PRO A 136 23.28 -38.46 9.86
C PRO A 136 21.88 -38.91 10.32
N LYS A 137 20.88 -38.12 10.00
CA LYS A 137 19.48 -38.40 10.29
C LYS A 137 18.68 -38.57 9.02
N LEU A 138 17.67 -39.39 9.10
CA LEU A 138 16.79 -39.76 8.01
C LEU A 138 15.34 -39.67 8.45
N GLU A 139 14.48 -39.13 7.59
CA GLU A 139 13.04 -39.27 7.68
C GLU A 139 12.54 -40.25 6.63
N VAL A 140 11.49 -40.99 6.97
CA VAL A 140 10.82 -41.93 6.06
C VAL A 140 9.45 -41.35 5.75
N LEU A 141 9.17 -41.17 4.46
CA LEU A 141 7.92 -40.59 3.99
C LEU A 141 7.17 -41.60 3.14
N TYR A 142 5.86 -41.68 3.33
CA TYR A 142 4.97 -42.26 2.36
C TYR A 142 4.21 -41.12 1.71
N ARG A 143 4.35 -40.88 0.40
CA ARG A 143 3.73 -39.77 -0.28
C ARG A 143 3.04 -40.24 -1.56
N ASP A 144 1.72 -40.01 -1.65
CA ASP A 144 0.90 -40.43 -2.79
C ASP A 144 0.41 -39.21 -3.59
N PRO A 145 0.59 -39.20 -4.93
CA PRO A 145 1.10 -40.23 -5.84
C PRO A 145 2.61 -40.05 -6.18
N LEU A 146 3.46 -40.92 -5.61
CA LEU A 146 4.92 -40.87 -5.81
C LEU A 146 5.32 -41.18 -7.26
N THR A 147 4.68 -42.19 -7.88
CA THR A 147 5.05 -42.66 -9.23
C THR A 147 4.76 -41.67 -10.33
N SER A 148 3.79 -40.80 -10.16
CA SER A 148 3.48 -39.72 -11.13
C SER A 148 4.44 -38.52 -10.98
N ASN A 149 5.01 -38.27 -9.82
CA ASN A 149 5.89 -37.16 -9.50
C ASN A 149 7.38 -37.51 -9.56
N GLY A 150 7.73 -38.80 -9.47
CA GLY A 150 9.09 -39.32 -9.57
C GLY A 150 9.34 -40.09 -10.87
N GLN A 151 10.43 -39.75 -11.56
CA GLN A 151 10.90 -40.50 -12.72
C GLN A 151 11.94 -41.52 -12.30
N LEU A 152 11.65 -42.82 -12.46
CA LEU A 152 12.57 -43.90 -12.15
C LEU A 152 13.86 -43.79 -12.98
N THR A 153 15.01 -43.82 -12.33
CA THR A 153 16.33 -43.79 -12.99
C THR A 153 17.09 -45.11 -12.81
N ALA A 154 16.87 -45.84 -11.72
CA ALA A 154 17.46 -47.18 -11.47
C ALA A 154 16.58 -47.98 -10.50
N GLY A 155 16.58 -49.29 -10.60
CA GLY A 155 15.78 -50.21 -9.78
C GLY A 155 14.30 -50.26 -10.19
N THR A 156 13.43 -50.66 -9.28
CA THR A 156 11.98 -50.78 -9.50
C THR A 156 11.23 -50.50 -8.20
N TYR A 157 10.00 -49.97 -8.29
CA TYR A 157 9.09 -49.89 -7.13
C TYR A 157 8.48 -51.27 -6.86
N ALA A 158 9.25 -52.19 -6.35
CA ALA A 158 8.79 -53.53 -6.08
C ALA A 158 9.14 -53.96 -4.65
N SER A 159 8.18 -53.94 -3.78
CA SER A 159 8.33 -54.36 -2.39
C SER A 159 8.80 -55.83 -2.25
N SER A 160 8.44 -56.66 -3.21
CA SER A 160 8.88 -58.06 -3.28
C SER A 160 10.40 -58.23 -3.42
N ALA A 161 11.12 -57.19 -3.78
CA ALA A 161 12.57 -57.17 -3.85
C ALA A 161 13.22 -56.97 -2.45
N ALA A 162 12.48 -56.46 -1.48
CA ALA A 162 12.98 -56.25 -0.13
C ALA A 162 13.00 -57.54 0.69
N PRO A 163 14.05 -57.75 1.52
CA PRO A 163 14.07 -58.88 2.49
C PRO A 163 12.90 -58.76 3.49
N ALA A 164 12.43 -59.90 3.97
CA ALA A 164 11.37 -59.93 4.97
C ALA A 164 11.74 -59.09 6.21
N GLY A 165 10.82 -58.28 6.68
CA GLY A 165 11.00 -57.38 7.83
C GLY A 165 11.73 -56.04 7.52
N MET A 166 12.02 -55.77 6.25
CA MET A 166 12.54 -54.44 5.80
C MET A 166 11.50 -53.70 4.97
N ILE A 167 11.45 -52.39 5.11
CA ILE A 167 10.57 -51.52 4.32
C ILE A 167 11.27 -51.22 3.01
N ALA A 168 10.60 -51.46 1.89
CA ALA A 168 11.06 -51.04 0.56
C ALA A 168 10.93 -49.53 0.39
N VAL A 169 12.04 -48.87 0.00
CA VAL A 169 12.09 -47.39 -0.15
C VAL A 169 12.76 -47.00 -1.41
N ALA A 170 12.31 -45.85 -1.98
CA ALA A 170 12.94 -45.15 -3.07
C ALA A 170 13.70 -43.91 -2.54
N ALA A 171 14.81 -43.57 -3.20
CA ALA A 171 15.59 -42.39 -2.90
C ALA A 171 15.68 -41.49 -4.16
N THR A 172 15.81 -40.17 -3.97
CA THR A 172 16.13 -39.29 -5.09
C THR A 172 17.56 -39.45 -5.57
N THR A 173 17.86 -39.03 -6.80
CA THR A 173 19.23 -39.10 -7.36
C THR A 173 20.21 -38.28 -6.51
N GLN A 174 19.76 -37.16 -5.94
CA GLN A 174 20.61 -36.33 -5.07
C GLN A 174 20.85 -36.99 -3.72
N MET A 175 19.81 -37.57 -3.12
CA MET A 175 19.89 -38.35 -1.90
C MET A 175 20.84 -39.55 -2.09
N ALA A 176 20.67 -40.29 -3.19
CA ALA A 176 21.52 -41.46 -3.53
C ALA A 176 22.99 -41.08 -3.70
N ALA A 177 23.28 -39.98 -4.40
CA ALA A 177 24.64 -39.50 -4.60
C ALA A 177 25.30 -39.05 -3.28
N ARG A 178 24.55 -38.42 -2.38
CA ARG A 178 25.10 -37.89 -1.12
C ARG A 178 25.27 -38.97 -0.06
N PHE A 179 24.25 -39.80 0.14
CA PHE A 179 24.26 -40.87 1.14
C PHE A 179 24.93 -42.15 0.63
N GLY A 180 25.35 -42.21 -0.61
CA GLY A 180 26.03 -43.37 -1.22
C GLY A 180 25.09 -44.55 -1.45
N LEU A 181 23.82 -44.30 -1.81
CA LEU A 181 22.80 -45.32 -1.97
C LEU A 181 22.72 -45.81 -3.41
N HIS A 182 22.40 -47.08 -3.57
CA HIS A 182 22.09 -47.73 -4.85
C HIS A 182 20.98 -48.80 -4.61
N PRO A 183 20.28 -49.23 -5.64
CA PRO A 183 19.33 -50.35 -5.48
C PRO A 183 20.04 -51.55 -4.84
N GLY A 184 19.43 -52.09 -3.75
CA GLY A 184 20.03 -53.12 -2.91
C GLY A 184 20.71 -52.61 -1.65
N SER A 185 20.89 -51.28 -1.47
CA SER A 185 21.43 -50.73 -0.22
C SER A 185 20.51 -50.99 0.97
N ARG A 186 21.13 -51.32 2.13
CA ARG A 186 20.41 -51.52 3.39
C ARG A 186 20.72 -50.39 4.37
N LEU A 187 19.71 -49.78 4.91
CA LEU A 187 19.78 -48.78 5.96
C LEU A 187 19.07 -49.25 7.21
N SER A 188 19.45 -48.75 8.36
CA SER A 188 18.69 -48.95 9.60
C SER A 188 18.50 -47.62 10.31
N VAL A 189 17.26 -47.33 10.68
CA VAL A 189 16.89 -46.14 11.46
C VAL A 189 16.59 -46.52 12.89
N ALA A 190 17.11 -45.76 13.84
CA ALA A 190 16.99 -46.03 15.26
C ALA A 190 15.73 -45.38 15.81
N THR A 191 14.65 -46.11 15.94
CA THR A 191 13.39 -45.64 16.54
C THR A 191 13.30 -45.95 18.04
N VAL A 192 12.32 -45.37 18.73
CA VAL A 192 12.04 -45.64 20.15
C VAL A 192 11.67 -47.09 20.38
N SER A 193 10.99 -47.71 19.41
CA SER A 193 10.54 -49.14 19.47
C SER A 193 11.62 -50.12 19.02
N GLY A 194 12.79 -49.66 18.59
CA GLY A 194 13.88 -50.48 18.11
C GLY A 194 14.35 -50.08 16.69
N PRO A 195 15.36 -50.76 16.14
CA PRO A 195 15.87 -50.45 14.81
C PRO A 195 14.90 -50.95 13.71
N VAL A 196 14.57 -50.07 12.78
CA VAL A 196 13.76 -50.35 11.58
C VAL A 196 14.67 -50.48 10.39
N GLY A 197 14.60 -51.59 9.68
CA GLY A 197 15.38 -51.87 8.46
C GLY A 197 14.70 -51.25 7.23
N LEU A 198 15.46 -50.55 6.40
CA LEU A 198 15.04 -49.99 5.13
C LEU A 198 15.87 -50.63 3.99
N PHE A 199 15.23 -50.97 2.86
CA PHE A 199 15.88 -51.54 1.70
C PHE A 199 15.61 -50.65 0.48
N VAL A 200 16.65 -50.09 -0.13
CA VAL A 200 16.51 -49.21 -1.30
C VAL A 200 16.21 -50.05 -2.52
N THR A 201 15.00 -49.92 -3.07
CA THR A 201 14.50 -50.63 -4.25
C THR A 201 14.69 -49.81 -5.51
N ALA A 202 14.55 -48.48 -5.41
CA ALA A 202 14.53 -47.59 -6.54
C ALA A 202 15.33 -46.30 -6.29
N ILE A 203 15.91 -45.76 -7.38
CA ILE A 203 16.40 -44.40 -7.44
C ILE A 203 15.58 -43.63 -8.47
N MET A 204 15.09 -42.46 -8.08
CA MET A 204 14.23 -41.63 -8.89
C MET A 204 14.75 -40.21 -9.04
N ARG A 205 14.33 -39.53 -10.11
CA ARG A 205 14.52 -38.09 -10.32
C ARG A 205 13.19 -37.38 -10.15
N GLU A 206 13.19 -36.24 -9.54
CA GLU A 206 12.04 -35.35 -9.41
C GLU A 206 11.59 -34.87 -10.80
N ARG A 207 10.29 -35.00 -11.15
CA ARG A 207 9.76 -34.51 -12.45
C ARG A 207 9.57 -33.01 -12.47
N ALA A 208 9.11 -32.44 -11.37
CA ALA A 208 8.89 -31.00 -11.21
C ALA A 208 9.42 -30.57 -9.85
N PRO A 209 10.74 -30.35 -9.70
CA PRO A 209 11.37 -30.08 -8.38
C PRO A 209 10.81 -28.83 -7.70
N ASP A 210 10.25 -27.87 -8.45
CA ASP A 210 9.64 -26.64 -7.92
C ASP A 210 8.17 -26.82 -7.51
N SER A 211 7.60 -28.03 -7.67
CA SER A 211 6.22 -28.30 -7.25
C SER A 211 6.10 -28.41 -5.74
N THR A 212 4.87 -28.16 -5.22
CA THR A 212 4.57 -28.34 -3.78
C THR A 212 4.90 -29.74 -3.28
N PHE A 213 4.76 -30.73 -4.12
CA PHE A 213 5.07 -32.13 -3.83
C PHE A 213 6.53 -32.35 -3.37
N TRP A 214 7.50 -31.60 -3.90
CA TRP A 214 8.91 -31.69 -3.56
C TRP A 214 9.38 -30.59 -2.61
N GLN A 215 8.78 -29.41 -2.68
CA GLN A 215 9.22 -28.24 -1.90
C GLN A 215 8.69 -28.22 -0.46
N GLN A 216 7.70 -29.03 -0.12
CA GLN A 216 7.19 -29.11 1.25
C GLN A 216 8.27 -29.62 2.23
N ASP A 217 9.02 -30.65 1.83
CA ASP A 217 10.16 -31.17 2.58
C ASP A 217 11.38 -31.23 1.66
N PRO A 218 12.03 -30.09 1.42
CA PRO A 218 13.12 -30.04 0.45
C PRO A 218 14.33 -30.92 0.83
N THR A 219 14.48 -31.23 2.13
CA THR A 219 15.54 -32.14 2.63
C THR A 219 15.28 -33.59 2.29
N ALA A 220 14.04 -33.98 2.10
CA ALA A 220 13.68 -35.34 1.68
C ALA A 220 14.17 -35.61 0.24
N GLY A 221 14.04 -34.63 -0.66
CA GLY A 221 14.56 -34.72 -2.03
C GLY A 221 16.07 -34.42 -2.13
N THR A 222 16.52 -33.34 -1.50
CA THR A 222 17.89 -32.82 -1.56
C THR A 222 18.50 -32.81 -0.17
N PRO A 223 19.36 -33.79 0.19
CA PRO A 223 19.95 -33.85 1.52
C PRO A 223 20.83 -32.66 1.82
N ALA A 224 20.71 -32.17 3.06
CA ALA A 224 21.41 -30.97 3.49
C ALA A 224 22.02 -31.13 4.90
N PRO A 225 23.13 -30.44 5.19
CA PRO A 225 23.66 -30.38 6.54
C PRO A 225 22.75 -29.48 7.41
N GLN A 226 22.37 -29.97 8.57
CA GLN A 226 21.62 -29.20 9.58
C GLN A 226 22.44 -29.05 10.86
N GLN A 227 22.21 -27.96 11.57
CA GLN A 227 22.80 -27.66 12.85
C GLN A 227 21.71 -27.21 13.81
N LEU A 228 21.53 -27.93 14.93
CA LEU A 228 20.45 -27.66 15.89
C LEU A 228 20.63 -26.33 16.63
N THR A 229 21.87 -26.01 16.95
CA THR A 229 22.24 -24.75 17.62
C THR A 229 23.56 -24.24 17.06
N ALA A 230 23.74 -22.93 17.06
CA ALA A 230 25.03 -22.33 16.71
C ALA A 230 26.15 -22.95 17.59
N GLY A 231 27.15 -23.58 16.97
CA GLY A 231 28.24 -24.26 17.65
C GLY A 231 28.03 -25.76 17.90
N SER A 232 26.87 -26.33 17.68
CA SER A 232 26.68 -27.80 17.70
C SER A 232 27.30 -28.43 16.45
N THR A 233 27.70 -29.70 16.56
CA THR A 233 28.24 -30.43 15.42
C THR A 233 27.19 -30.59 14.33
N PRO A 234 27.40 -30.16 13.09
CA PRO A 234 26.44 -30.33 12.00
C PRO A 234 26.25 -31.83 11.69
N PHE A 235 25.05 -32.20 11.29
CA PHE A 235 24.68 -33.51 10.81
C PHE A 235 23.92 -33.43 9.50
N TRP A 236 24.00 -34.48 8.70
CA TRP A 236 23.28 -34.58 7.45
C TRP A 236 21.83 -35.02 7.68
N VAL A 237 20.91 -34.38 7.03
CA VAL A 237 19.49 -34.77 6.98
C VAL A 237 19.11 -35.08 5.53
N GLY A 238 18.36 -36.18 5.39
CA GLY A 238 17.77 -36.57 4.12
C GLY A 238 16.49 -37.35 4.33
N GLY A 239 15.76 -37.64 3.24
CA GLY A 239 14.55 -38.45 3.29
C GLY A 239 14.57 -39.58 2.27
N VAL A 240 13.82 -40.63 2.57
CA VAL A 240 13.50 -41.70 1.62
C VAL A 240 12.01 -41.94 1.59
N PHE A 241 11.51 -42.31 0.42
CA PHE A 241 10.10 -42.50 0.16
C PHE A 241 9.77 -43.98 0.19
N ALA A 242 8.85 -44.37 1.06
CA ALA A 242 8.33 -45.76 1.06
C ALA A 242 7.69 -46.09 -0.30
N ASP A 243 7.91 -47.28 -0.81
CA ASP A 243 7.29 -47.73 -2.06
C ASP A 243 5.76 -47.67 -1.94
N PRO A 244 5.02 -47.51 -3.04
CA PRO A 244 3.57 -47.25 -3.01
C PRO A 244 2.74 -48.29 -2.23
N ASP A 245 3.18 -49.52 -2.18
CA ASP A 245 2.49 -50.60 -1.46
C ASP A 245 2.98 -50.81 -0.01
N GLN A 246 3.87 -49.96 0.48
CA GLN A 246 4.50 -50.11 1.81
C GLN A 246 3.83 -49.28 2.93
N LEU A 247 2.69 -48.66 2.67
CA LEU A 247 1.99 -47.80 3.65
C LEU A 247 1.70 -48.55 4.96
N ALA A 248 1.20 -49.80 4.90
CA ALA A 248 0.91 -50.62 6.08
C ALA A 248 2.18 -50.98 6.83
N ALA A 249 3.24 -51.40 6.11
CA ALA A 249 4.52 -51.74 6.73
C ALA A 249 5.16 -50.55 7.46
N MET A 250 5.03 -49.32 6.87
CA MET A 250 5.49 -48.09 7.51
C MET A 250 4.68 -47.79 8.78
N GLN A 251 3.37 -47.93 8.75
CA GLN A 251 2.51 -47.70 9.90
C GLN A 251 2.86 -48.67 11.06
N ASP A 252 3.04 -49.96 10.77
CA ASP A 252 3.41 -50.97 11.77
C ASP A 252 4.79 -50.67 12.39
N ALA A 253 5.78 -50.29 11.57
CA ALA A 253 7.14 -50.05 12.02
C ALA A 253 7.31 -48.78 12.85
N PHE A 254 6.53 -47.72 12.58
CA PHE A 254 6.67 -46.44 13.23
C PHE A 254 5.51 -46.10 14.18
N SER A 255 4.54 -47.00 14.40
CA SER A 255 3.32 -46.76 15.19
C SER A 255 3.55 -46.20 16.60
N GLY A 256 4.63 -46.60 17.29
CA GLY A 256 4.99 -46.09 18.62
C GLY A 256 5.88 -44.86 18.62
N SER A 257 6.21 -44.28 17.46
CA SER A 257 7.31 -43.35 17.31
C SER A 257 6.88 -41.93 16.89
N GLY A 258 5.58 -41.68 16.79
CA GLY A 258 4.99 -40.37 16.41
C GLY A 258 5.20 -40.05 14.95
N MET A 259 4.27 -40.44 14.11
CA MET A 259 4.16 -40.04 12.71
C MET A 259 3.19 -38.87 12.57
N GLU A 260 3.35 -38.10 11.49
CA GLU A 260 2.42 -37.05 11.13
C GLU A 260 1.77 -37.38 9.78
N LEU A 261 0.47 -37.18 9.71
CA LEU A 261 -0.32 -37.35 8.50
C LEU A 261 -0.66 -35.96 7.98
N ASN A 262 -0.26 -35.66 6.74
CA ASN A 262 -0.46 -34.37 6.11
C ASN A 262 -1.26 -34.54 4.82
N TRP A 263 -2.11 -33.55 4.55
CA TRP A 263 -2.81 -33.36 3.29
C TRP A 263 -2.50 -31.97 2.78
N GLU A 264 -2.11 -31.89 1.52
CA GLU A 264 -1.74 -30.63 0.87
C GLU A 264 -2.70 -30.30 -0.27
N PHE A 265 -3.24 -29.11 -0.21
CA PHE A 265 -4.20 -28.59 -1.16
C PHE A 265 -3.65 -27.32 -1.81
N PRO A 266 -2.92 -27.45 -2.95
CA PRO A 266 -2.40 -26.30 -3.65
C PRO A 266 -3.54 -25.45 -4.21
N LEU A 267 -3.42 -24.13 -4.04
CA LEU A 267 -4.37 -23.14 -4.56
C LEU A 267 -3.92 -22.62 -5.93
N ASP A 268 -4.89 -22.23 -6.75
CA ASP A 268 -4.66 -21.43 -7.96
C ASP A 268 -5.03 -19.95 -7.67
N PRO A 269 -4.12 -19.17 -7.09
CA PRO A 269 -4.40 -17.78 -6.78
C PRO A 269 -4.44 -16.89 -8.03
N GLY A 270 -3.98 -17.37 -9.20
CA GLY A 270 -4.04 -16.65 -10.46
C GLY A 270 -5.46 -16.48 -11.00
N ALA A 271 -6.39 -17.34 -10.57
CA ALA A 271 -7.80 -17.25 -10.93
C ALA A 271 -8.57 -16.16 -10.15
N VAL A 272 -7.94 -15.54 -9.12
CA VAL A 272 -8.61 -14.60 -8.20
C VAL A 272 -8.30 -13.17 -8.58
N THR A 273 -9.34 -12.34 -8.73
CA THR A 273 -9.21 -10.89 -8.93
C THR A 273 -9.07 -10.17 -7.59
N ALA A 274 -8.58 -8.92 -7.61
CA ALA A 274 -8.42 -8.12 -6.39
C ALA A 274 -9.74 -7.92 -5.62
N ASP A 275 -10.88 -7.87 -6.31
CA ASP A 275 -12.19 -7.72 -5.66
C ASP A 275 -12.64 -9.02 -4.95
N GLN A 276 -12.10 -10.16 -5.38
CA GLN A 276 -12.35 -11.47 -4.78
C GLN A 276 -11.36 -11.82 -3.66
N ALA A 277 -10.26 -11.07 -3.53
CA ALA A 277 -9.20 -11.34 -2.55
C ALA A 277 -9.73 -11.37 -1.10
N GLN A 278 -10.66 -10.46 -0.75
CA GLN A 278 -11.30 -10.48 0.57
C GLN A 278 -12.15 -11.74 0.77
N GLY A 279 -12.84 -12.18 -0.29
CA GLY A 279 -13.62 -13.44 -0.27
C GLY A 279 -12.72 -14.65 -0.05
N LEU A 280 -11.57 -14.70 -0.73
CA LEU A 280 -10.56 -15.74 -0.55
C LEU A 280 -10.00 -15.75 0.89
N ASN A 281 -9.65 -14.57 1.42
CA ASN A 281 -9.15 -14.47 2.79
C ASN A 281 -10.19 -14.97 3.82
N ASN A 282 -11.46 -14.60 3.62
CA ASN A 282 -12.54 -15.07 4.48
C ASN A 282 -12.78 -16.58 4.35
N ALA A 283 -12.64 -17.15 3.15
CA ALA A 283 -12.75 -18.59 2.91
C ALA A 283 -11.61 -19.36 3.58
N LEU A 284 -10.37 -18.86 3.49
CA LEU A 284 -9.22 -19.45 4.18
C LEU A 284 -9.38 -19.40 5.71
N ASN A 285 -9.78 -18.26 6.26
CA ASN A 285 -10.04 -18.15 7.70
C ASN A 285 -11.16 -19.08 8.16
N ARG A 286 -12.21 -19.27 7.35
CA ARG A 286 -13.26 -20.26 7.65
C ARG A 286 -12.75 -21.68 7.57
N ALA A 287 -11.91 -22.02 6.60
CA ALA A 287 -11.31 -23.33 6.48
C ALA A 287 -10.47 -23.70 7.73
N VAL A 288 -9.76 -22.71 8.30
CA VAL A 288 -9.03 -22.90 9.57
C VAL A 288 -9.98 -23.03 10.76
N ALA A 289 -11.02 -22.21 10.84
CA ALA A 289 -11.93 -22.14 11.98
C ALA A 289 -12.97 -23.30 11.99
N GLU A 290 -13.42 -23.74 10.81
CA GLU A 290 -14.48 -24.75 10.64
C GLU A 290 -13.91 -26.17 10.43
N THR A 291 -12.60 -26.36 10.68
CA THR A 291 -11.92 -27.67 10.56
C THR A 291 -12.72 -28.86 11.12
N PRO A 292 -13.32 -28.77 12.32
CA PRO A 292 -14.10 -29.85 12.88
C PRO A 292 -15.29 -30.29 12.02
N ALA A 293 -15.96 -29.37 11.37
CA ALA A 293 -17.12 -29.66 10.52
C ALA A 293 -16.74 -30.39 9.22
N LEU A 294 -15.54 -30.12 8.68
CA LEU A 294 -15.02 -30.73 7.46
C LEU A 294 -14.62 -32.21 7.70
N THR A 295 -14.24 -32.56 8.91
CA THR A 295 -13.71 -33.87 9.27
C THR A 295 -14.70 -34.75 10.00
N GLY A 296 -15.87 -34.26 10.36
CA GLY A 296 -16.85 -34.93 11.25
C GLY A 296 -17.29 -36.35 10.91
N ARG A 297 -16.87 -36.89 9.73
CA ARG A 297 -17.07 -38.32 9.38
C ARG A 297 -15.80 -39.16 9.51
N LEU A 298 -14.61 -38.54 9.57
CA LEU A 298 -13.31 -39.21 9.48
C LEU A 298 -12.56 -39.22 10.80
N ALA A 299 -12.75 -38.21 11.63
CA ALA A 299 -12.19 -38.18 12.98
C ALA A 299 -13.31 -37.90 13.97
N PRO A 300 -13.66 -38.85 14.83
CA PRO A 300 -14.67 -38.64 15.89
C PRO A 300 -14.25 -37.59 16.92
N SER A 301 -12.96 -37.27 17.03
CA SER A 301 -12.43 -36.19 17.86
C SER A 301 -11.93 -35.02 16.96
N ALA A 302 -12.71 -33.97 16.95
CA ALA A 302 -12.42 -32.71 16.20
C ALA A 302 -11.08 -32.08 16.59
N ASP A 303 -10.50 -32.44 17.71
CA ASP A 303 -9.29 -31.85 18.28
C ASP A 303 -7.99 -32.34 17.63
N THR A 304 -8.04 -33.23 16.65
CA THR A 304 -6.86 -33.89 16.10
C THR A 304 -6.38 -33.34 14.77
N LEU A 305 -7.22 -32.63 14.01
CA LEU A 305 -6.86 -32.05 12.73
C LEU A 305 -6.60 -30.58 12.87
N THR A 306 -5.41 -30.15 12.44
CA THR A 306 -5.03 -28.72 12.37
C THR A 306 -4.94 -28.29 10.92
N VAL A 307 -5.71 -27.27 10.54
CA VAL A 307 -5.62 -26.65 9.22
C VAL A 307 -4.82 -25.36 9.31
N THR A 308 -3.86 -25.21 8.44
CA THR A 308 -3.01 -24.01 8.35
C THR A 308 -2.87 -23.55 6.90
N SER A 309 -2.71 -22.25 6.70
CA SER A 309 -2.34 -21.70 5.42
C SER A 309 -1.50 -20.44 5.64
N PRO A 310 -0.22 -20.46 5.27
CA PRO A 310 0.63 -19.27 5.35
C PRO A 310 0.11 -18.10 4.50
N LEU A 311 -0.65 -18.38 3.44
CA LEU A 311 -1.23 -17.39 2.55
C LEU A 311 -2.15 -16.37 3.28
N ILE A 312 -2.75 -16.76 4.42
CA ILE A 312 -3.62 -15.87 5.21
C ILE A 312 -2.88 -14.60 5.64
N SER A 313 -1.65 -14.73 6.12
CA SER A 313 -0.85 -13.59 6.58
C SER A 313 -0.49 -12.66 5.43
N ASP A 314 -0.04 -13.21 4.31
CA ASP A 314 0.37 -12.43 3.14
C ASP A 314 -0.84 -11.74 2.49
N LEU A 315 -1.97 -12.46 2.40
CA LEU A 315 -3.20 -11.90 1.85
C LEU A 315 -3.81 -10.82 2.76
N SER A 316 -3.75 -10.99 4.08
CA SER A 316 -4.20 -9.98 5.05
C SER A 316 -3.34 -8.71 4.99
N LEU A 317 -2.03 -8.86 4.83
CA LEU A 317 -1.10 -7.73 4.61
C LEU A 317 -1.41 -7.01 3.29
N PHE A 318 -1.62 -7.76 2.20
CA PHE A 318 -2.04 -7.18 0.92
C PHE A 318 -3.35 -6.39 1.04
N LEU A 319 -4.37 -6.96 1.70
CA LEU A 319 -5.68 -6.34 1.88
C LEU A 319 -5.60 -5.07 2.75
N SER A 320 -4.82 -5.07 3.81
CA SER A 320 -4.62 -3.88 4.66
C SER A 320 -3.91 -2.75 3.89
N THR A 321 -2.89 -3.09 3.12
CA THR A 321 -2.19 -2.16 2.22
C THR A 321 -3.14 -1.60 1.17
N GLN A 322 -3.93 -2.46 0.54
CA GLN A 322 -4.94 -2.05 -0.44
C GLN A 322 -5.99 -1.12 0.16
N ALA A 323 -6.48 -1.39 1.36
CA ALA A 323 -7.47 -0.56 2.05
C ALA A 323 -6.93 0.85 2.35
N ALA A 324 -5.68 0.96 2.81
CA ALA A 324 -5.03 2.25 3.06
C ALA A 324 -4.89 3.07 1.77
N ILE A 325 -4.44 2.44 0.68
CA ILE A 325 -4.34 3.09 -0.64
C ILE A 325 -5.71 3.56 -1.12
N GLN A 326 -6.75 2.72 -1.01
CA GLN A 326 -8.10 3.08 -1.40
C GLN A 326 -8.62 4.29 -0.63
N THR A 327 -8.37 4.37 0.67
CA THR A 327 -8.78 5.50 1.51
C THR A 327 -8.18 6.83 1.00
N VAL A 328 -6.88 6.84 0.70
CA VAL A 328 -6.21 8.03 0.16
C VAL A 328 -6.73 8.39 -1.23
N LEU A 329 -6.88 7.41 -2.12
CA LEU A 329 -7.42 7.65 -3.46
C LEU A 329 -8.87 8.15 -3.43
N LEU A 330 -9.70 7.61 -2.55
CA LEU A 330 -11.08 8.06 -2.38
C LEU A 330 -11.16 9.52 -1.93
N LEU A 331 -10.32 9.92 -0.97
CA LEU A 331 -10.18 11.30 -0.51
C LEU A 331 -9.80 12.24 -1.67
N LEU A 332 -8.84 11.84 -2.51
CA LEU A 332 -8.44 12.60 -3.69
C LEU A 332 -9.57 12.68 -4.73
N PHE A 333 -10.27 11.57 -5.01
CA PHE A 333 -11.36 11.53 -6.00
C PHE A 333 -12.57 12.36 -5.59
N VAL A 334 -13.01 12.28 -4.34
CA VAL A 334 -14.15 13.07 -3.85
C VAL A 334 -13.81 14.56 -3.89
N SER A 335 -12.61 14.93 -3.49
CA SER A 335 -12.14 16.32 -3.60
C SER A 335 -12.14 16.81 -5.05
N LEU A 336 -11.69 15.97 -5.98
CA LEU A 336 -11.69 16.26 -7.42
C LEU A 336 -13.11 16.43 -7.97
N ILE A 337 -14.06 15.60 -7.53
CA ILE A 337 -15.49 15.72 -7.89
C ILE A 337 -16.05 17.06 -7.41
N VAL A 338 -15.75 17.48 -6.18
CA VAL A 338 -16.22 18.77 -5.63
C VAL A 338 -15.61 19.95 -6.40
N VAL A 339 -14.34 19.91 -6.74
CA VAL A 339 -13.70 20.92 -7.60
C VAL A 339 -14.37 20.93 -8.97
N GLY A 340 -14.56 19.77 -9.59
CA GLY A 340 -15.22 19.64 -10.88
C GLY A 340 -16.65 20.22 -10.87
N ALA A 341 -17.44 19.93 -9.84
CA ALA A 341 -18.77 20.49 -9.65
C ALA A 341 -18.75 22.02 -9.52
N ALA A 342 -17.80 22.57 -8.76
CA ALA A 342 -17.63 24.02 -8.61
C ALA A 342 -17.26 24.68 -9.94
N VAL A 343 -16.41 24.05 -10.75
CA VAL A 343 -16.00 24.53 -12.07
C VAL A 343 -17.16 24.46 -13.06
N ILE A 344 -17.95 23.39 -13.05
CA ILE A 344 -19.19 23.27 -13.86
C ILE A 344 -20.19 24.36 -13.50
N LEU A 345 -20.39 24.64 -12.21
CA LEU A 345 -21.27 25.73 -11.75
C LEU A 345 -20.76 27.09 -12.19
N LEU A 346 -19.44 27.30 -12.19
CA LEU A 346 -18.83 28.54 -12.67
C LEU A 346 -19.02 28.72 -14.19
N ALA A 347 -18.83 27.65 -14.97
CA ALA A 347 -19.10 27.63 -16.41
C ALA A 347 -20.59 27.89 -16.71
N ALA A 348 -21.49 27.30 -15.92
CA ALA A 348 -22.93 27.56 -16.02
C ALA A 348 -23.22 29.05 -15.76
N ARG A 349 -22.64 29.68 -14.75
CA ARG A 349 -22.79 31.09 -14.47
C ARG A 349 -22.30 31.98 -15.63
N MET A 350 -21.21 31.60 -16.26
CA MET A 350 -20.68 32.31 -17.43
C MET A 350 -21.65 32.23 -18.62
N ILE A 351 -22.25 31.06 -18.89
CA ILE A 351 -23.25 30.90 -19.95
C ILE A 351 -24.47 31.80 -19.69
N ILE A 352 -24.95 31.84 -18.44
CA ILE A 352 -26.10 32.66 -18.04
C ILE A 352 -25.79 34.14 -18.14
N ALA A 353 -24.61 34.56 -17.65
CA ALA A 353 -24.18 35.97 -17.74
C ALA A 353 -24.17 36.50 -19.17
N ARG A 354 -23.80 35.65 -20.15
CA ARG A 354 -23.83 36.03 -21.58
C ARG A 354 -25.25 36.11 -22.17
N ARG A 355 -26.23 35.46 -21.52
CA ARG A 355 -27.64 35.45 -21.93
C ARG A 355 -28.55 36.23 -20.98
N ASP A 356 -27.97 36.98 -20.04
CA ASP A 356 -28.74 37.64 -18.98
C ASP A 356 -29.79 38.60 -19.53
N VAL A 357 -29.46 39.37 -20.59
CA VAL A 357 -30.39 40.29 -21.27
C VAL A 357 -31.58 39.53 -21.87
N GLU A 358 -31.33 38.40 -22.55
CA GLU A 358 -32.39 37.57 -23.15
C GLU A 358 -33.33 36.99 -22.08
N LEU A 359 -32.74 36.44 -21.01
CA LEU A 359 -33.49 35.84 -19.90
C LEU A 359 -34.26 36.89 -19.10
N THR A 360 -33.69 38.06 -18.91
CA THR A 360 -34.37 39.19 -18.23
C THR A 360 -35.54 39.73 -19.04
N MET A 361 -35.40 39.87 -20.38
CA MET A 361 -36.51 40.24 -21.27
C MET A 361 -37.63 39.19 -21.27
N LEU A 362 -37.26 37.87 -21.26
CA LEU A 362 -38.21 36.77 -21.15
C LEU A 362 -39.02 36.92 -19.85
N ARG A 363 -38.36 37.19 -18.73
CA ARG A 363 -39.01 37.40 -17.43
C ARG A 363 -39.88 38.69 -17.41
N ALA A 364 -39.36 39.77 -18.00
CA ALA A 364 -40.12 41.02 -18.09
C ALA A 364 -41.44 40.87 -18.90
N ARG A 365 -41.46 39.97 -19.89
CA ARG A 365 -42.64 39.61 -20.68
C ARG A 365 -43.56 38.60 -19.98
N GLY A 366 -43.33 38.26 -18.70
CA GLY A 366 -44.17 37.33 -17.93
C GLY A 366 -43.76 35.86 -18.06
N GLY A 367 -42.63 35.55 -18.64
CA GLY A 367 -42.12 34.18 -18.80
C GLY A 367 -41.92 33.49 -17.46
N SER A 368 -42.37 32.22 -17.36
CA SER A 368 -42.25 31.40 -16.15
C SER A 368 -40.79 30.93 -15.91
N LEU A 369 -40.49 30.55 -14.67
CA LEU A 369 -39.16 29.96 -14.33
C LEU A 369 -38.91 28.66 -15.10
N ARG A 370 -39.96 27.89 -15.43
CA ARG A 370 -39.87 26.69 -16.27
C ARG A 370 -39.41 27.02 -17.69
N GLN A 371 -39.86 28.14 -18.26
CA GLN A 371 -39.44 28.62 -19.57
C GLN A 371 -37.99 29.11 -19.53
N VAL A 372 -37.54 29.76 -18.44
CA VAL A 372 -36.12 30.12 -18.25
C VAL A 372 -35.25 28.88 -18.23
N ALA A 373 -35.65 27.83 -17.51
CA ALA A 373 -34.94 26.54 -17.51
C ALA A 373 -34.93 25.90 -18.90
N ALA A 374 -36.08 25.86 -19.59
CA ALA A 374 -36.22 25.23 -20.92
C ALA A 374 -35.33 25.86 -21.99
N VAL A 375 -35.07 27.17 -21.92
CA VAL A 375 -34.14 27.86 -22.82
C VAL A 375 -32.68 27.41 -22.60
N MET A 376 -32.32 26.99 -21.37
CA MET A 376 -30.94 26.54 -21.06
C MET A 376 -30.68 25.08 -21.38
N VAL A 377 -31.70 24.22 -21.40
CA VAL A 377 -31.60 22.77 -21.62
C VAL A 377 -30.92 22.43 -22.96
N PRO A 378 -31.32 22.98 -24.13
CA PRO A 378 -30.65 22.67 -25.39
C PRO A 378 -29.15 22.99 -25.38
N THR A 379 -28.76 24.11 -24.76
CA THR A 379 -27.35 24.51 -24.64
C THR A 379 -26.58 23.53 -23.75
N ALA A 380 -27.18 23.10 -22.64
CA ALA A 380 -26.59 22.09 -21.76
C ALA A 380 -26.43 20.75 -22.48
N VAL A 381 -27.44 20.29 -23.20
CA VAL A 381 -27.43 19.00 -23.93
C VAL A 381 -26.36 19.00 -25.04
N ILE A 382 -26.31 20.09 -25.84
CA ILE A 382 -25.34 20.21 -26.95
C ILE A 382 -23.90 20.27 -26.41
N ALA A 383 -23.66 20.90 -25.26
CA ALA A 383 -22.33 20.95 -24.65
C ALA A 383 -21.96 19.64 -23.97
N THR A 384 -22.89 18.98 -23.28
CA THR A 384 -22.60 17.83 -22.40
C THR A 384 -22.62 16.50 -23.16
N GLY A 385 -23.58 16.30 -24.08
CA GLY A 385 -23.76 15.02 -24.76
C GLY A 385 -22.51 14.54 -25.52
N PRO A 386 -22.04 15.29 -26.53
CA PRO A 386 -20.84 14.92 -27.29
C PRO A 386 -19.60 14.83 -26.40
N ALA A 387 -19.46 15.73 -25.44
CA ALA A 387 -18.32 15.76 -24.54
C ALA A 387 -18.24 14.53 -23.61
N ALA A 388 -19.39 14.06 -23.12
CA ALA A 388 -19.48 12.86 -22.32
C ALA A 388 -19.09 11.62 -23.13
N VAL A 389 -19.54 11.51 -24.36
CA VAL A 389 -19.19 10.39 -25.28
C VAL A 389 -17.70 10.41 -25.59
N ILE A 390 -17.13 11.58 -25.91
CA ILE A 390 -15.69 11.71 -26.17
C ILE A 390 -14.87 11.38 -24.93
N GLY A 391 -15.24 11.89 -23.74
CA GLY A 391 -14.56 11.59 -22.49
C GLY A 391 -14.58 10.11 -22.13
N ALA A 392 -15.73 9.46 -22.28
CA ALA A 392 -15.87 8.02 -22.05
C ALA A 392 -15.07 7.21 -23.08
N GLY A 393 -15.15 7.57 -24.38
CA GLY A 393 -14.40 6.93 -25.44
C GLY A 393 -12.88 7.02 -25.25
N LEU A 394 -12.38 8.18 -24.84
CA LEU A 394 -10.96 8.36 -24.52
C LEU A 394 -10.53 7.52 -23.32
N ALA A 395 -11.35 7.42 -22.27
CA ALA A 395 -11.05 6.60 -21.09
C ALA A 395 -10.95 5.11 -21.47
N ILE A 396 -11.90 4.61 -22.27
CA ILE A 396 -11.92 3.21 -22.73
C ILE A 396 -10.73 2.91 -23.66
N ALA A 397 -10.36 3.86 -24.53
CA ALA A 397 -9.29 3.65 -25.51
C ALA A 397 -7.89 3.72 -24.89
N LEU A 398 -7.68 4.58 -23.89
CA LEU A 398 -6.35 4.84 -23.32
C LEU A 398 -6.02 3.95 -22.13
N ILE A 399 -7.02 3.39 -21.43
CA ILE A 399 -6.80 2.61 -20.22
C ILE A 399 -7.04 1.13 -20.44
N PRO A 400 -6.04 0.27 -20.17
CA PRO A 400 -6.21 -1.17 -20.23
C PRO A 400 -7.34 -1.64 -19.30
N GLY A 401 -8.24 -2.48 -19.79
CA GLY A 401 -9.39 -2.96 -19.02
C GLY A 401 -10.53 -1.96 -18.85
N GLY A 402 -10.47 -0.78 -19.51
CA GLY A 402 -11.48 0.27 -19.41
C GLY A 402 -12.92 -0.17 -19.76
N ALA A 403 -13.07 -1.11 -20.67
CA ALA A 403 -14.37 -1.68 -21.01
C ALA A 403 -14.99 -2.55 -19.89
N GLY A 404 -14.16 -3.33 -19.18
CA GLY A 404 -14.62 -4.19 -18.08
C GLY A 404 -14.99 -3.42 -16.81
N SER A 405 -14.35 -2.26 -16.56
CA SER A 405 -14.58 -1.42 -15.38
C SER A 405 -15.74 -0.44 -15.52
N LEU A 406 -16.39 -0.38 -16.69
CA LEU A 406 -17.52 0.52 -16.93
C LEU A 406 -18.67 0.31 -15.93
N SER A 407 -18.93 -0.93 -15.52
CA SER A 407 -19.98 -1.25 -14.54
C SER A 407 -19.76 -0.59 -13.18
N ALA A 408 -18.50 -0.47 -12.73
CA ALA A 408 -18.17 0.15 -11.45
C ALA A 408 -18.06 1.68 -11.52
N SER A 409 -17.63 2.24 -12.65
CA SER A 409 -17.40 3.68 -12.84
C SER A 409 -18.61 4.44 -13.36
N TRP A 410 -19.62 3.75 -13.90
CA TRP A 410 -20.86 4.33 -14.46
C TRP A 410 -21.57 5.32 -13.52
N PRO A 411 -21.74 5.05 -12.21
CA PRO A 411 -22.44 5.98 -11.34
C PRO A 411 -21.74 7.34 -11.21
N LEU A 412 -20.40 7.36 -11.12
CA LEU A 412 -19.60 8.58 -11.00
C LEU A 412 -19.64 9.41 -12.29
N ALA A 413 -19.50 8.77 -13.43
CA ALA A 413 -19.65 9.41 -14.73
C ALA A 413 -21.09 9.97 -14.91
N GLY A 414 -22.10 9.21 -14.50
CA GLY A 414 -23.50 9.63 -14.52
C GLY A 414 -23.77 10.87 -13.67
N ILE A 415 -23.19 10.95 -12.47
CA ILE A 415 -23.27 12.12 -11.59
C ILE A 415 -22.65 13.36 -12.26
N ALA A 416 -21.47 13.21 -12.87
CA ALA A 416 -20.80 14.32 -13.58
C ALA A 416 -21.67 14.84 -14.75
N VAL A 417 -22.22 13.94 -15.56
CA VAL A 417 -23.11 14.26 -16.67
C VAL A 417 -24.41 14.92 -16.17
N ALA A 418 -25.03 14.38 -15.14
CA ALA A 418 -26.24 14.92 -14.52
C ALA A 418 -26.02 16.34 -13.95
N ALA A 419 -24.90 16.55 -13.27
CA ALA A 419 -24.50 17.86 -12.74
C ALA A 419 -24.30 18.88 -13.87
N ALA A 420 -23.69 18.48 -14.99
CA ALA A 420 -23.46 19.34 -16.14
C ALA A 420 -24.76 19.66 -16.91
N LEU A 421 -25.69 18.71 -17.02
CA LEU A 421 -26.99 18.92 -17.64
C LEU A 421 -27.91 19.77 -16.78
N ALA A 422 -27.95 19.51 -15.46
CA ALA A 422 -28.84 20.23 -14.54
C ALA A 422 -28.26 21.59 -14.08
N GLY A 423 -26.95 21.76 -14.09
CA GLY A 423 -26.28 22.95 -13.59
C GLY A 423 -26.76 24.26 -14.25
N PRO A 424 -26.67 24.43 -15.59
CA PRO A 424 -27.10 25.65 -16.25
C PRO A 424 -28.58 26.00 -16.01
N PRO A 425 -29.57 25.10 -16.18
CA PRO A 425 -30.97 25.42 -15.91
C PRO A 425 -31.26 25.73 -14.44
N LEU A 426 -30.67 25.01 -13.49
CA LEU A 426 -30.86 25.26 -12.06
C LEU A 426 -30.28 26.60 -11.62
N VAL A 427 -29.08 26.94 -12.07
CA VAL A 427 -28.44 28.23 -11.77
C VAL A 427 -29.22 29.38 -12.40
N ALA A 428 -29.74 29.24 -13.62
CA ALA A 428 -30.59 30.22 -14.27
C ALA A 428 -31.90 30.46 -13.49
N VAL A 429 -32.58 29.39 -13.08
CA VAL A 429 -33.77 29.48 -12.22
C VAL A 429 -33.43 30.18 -10.90
N TRP A 430 -32.35 29.83 -10.27
CA TRP A 430 -31.94 30.39 -8.98
C TRP A 430 -31.60 31.90 -9.07
N GLN A 431 -30.95 32.34 -10.15
CA GLN A 431 -30.60 33.74 -10.38
C GLN A 431 -31.84 34.60 -10.71
N HIS A 432 -32.77 34.10 -11.56
CA HIS A 432 -33.93 34.79 -12.01
C HIS A 432 -35.22 34.52 -11.20
N ARG A 433 -35.12 33.86 -10.04
CA ARG A 433 -36.28 33.57 -9.16
C ARG A 433 -36.93 34.81 -8.56
N LYS A 434 -36.24 35.93 -8.46
CA LYS A 434 -36.80 37.20 -7.97
C LYS A 434 -37.57 37.89 -9.07
N PRO A 435 -38.76 38.49 -8.81
CA PRO A 435 -39.45 39.28 -9.81
C PRO A 435 -38.60 40.51 -10.22
N VAL A 436 -38.61 40.83 -11.50
CA VAL A 436 -38.01 42.05 -12.02
C VAL A 436 -38.74 43.24 -11.34
N PRO A 437 -38.06 44.13 -10.60
CA PRO A 437 -38.71 45.28 -10.00
C PRO A 437 -39.25 46.17 -11.12
N ALA A 438 -40.59 46.40 -11.12
CA ALA A 438 -41.16 47.42 -11.98
C ALA A 438 -40.50 48.76 -11.67
N SER A 439 -39.99 49.40 -12.69
CA SER A 439 -39.25 50.69 -12.61
C SER A 439 -40.21 51.77 -12.14
N ASN A 440 -40.48 51.89 -10.85
CA ASN A 440 -41.19 52.99 -10.23
C ASN A 440 -40.20 53.91 -9.53
N PRO A 441 -39.94 55.13 -10.01
CA PRO A 441 -38.89 56.02 -9.45
C PRO A 441 -39.14 56.40 -7.97
N ALA A 442 -40.34 56.24 -7.45
CA ALA A 442 -40.66 56.52 -6.05
C ALA A 442 -40.13 55.52 -5.00
N ARG A 443 -39.50 54.39 -5.43
CA ARG A 443 -38.97 53.35 -4.48
C ARG A 443 -37.49 53.40 -4.26
N ILE A 444 -36.77 54.42 -4.68
CA ILE A 444 -35.33 54.58 -4.47
C ILE A 444 -35.01 54.82 -2.96
N THR A 445 -35.96 55.42 -2.23
CA THR A 445 -35.77 55.70 -0.79
C THR A 445 -36.02 54.50 0.14
N SER A 446 -36.79 53.50 -0.30
CA SER A 446 -37.02 52.28 0.54
C SER A 446 -35.99 51.17 0.31
N ALA A 447 -35.04 51.33 -0.64
CA ALA A 447 -33.93 50.40 -0.88
C ALA A 447 -32.81 50.48 0.19
N GLU A 448 -32.77 51.52 0.99
CA GLU A 448 -31.77 51.66 2.07
C GLU A 448 -32.07 50.83 3.29
N THR A 449 -33.37 50.69 3.67
CA THR A 449 -33.80 49.85 4.80
C THR A 449 -33.72 48.35 4.51
N GLY A 450 -33.84 47.94 3.24
CA GLY A 450 -33.64 46.55 2.81
C GLY A 450 -32.17 46.11 2.76
N ARG A 451 -31.21 47.04 2.72
CA ARG A 451 -29.80 46.73 2.71
C ARG A 451 -29.30 46.24 4.07
N SER A 452 -29.81 46.77 5.16
CA SER A 452 -29.37 46.39 6.51
C SER A 452 -29.74 44.94 6.86
N ALA A 453 -30.94 44.45 6.52
CA ALA A 453 -31.35 43.04 6.75
C ALA A 453 -30.57 42.04 5.84
N ARG A 454 -30.05 42.51 4.68
CA ARG A 454 -29.27 41.70 3.74
C ARG A 454 -27.81 41.58 4.16
N THR A 455 -27.29 42.54 4.91
CA THR A 455 -25.89 42.56 5.39
C THR A 455 -25.65 41.52 6.50
N TRP A 456 -26.62 41.20 7.33
CA TRP A 456 -26.52 40.23 8.42
C TRP A 456 -26.66 38.77 7.97
N ARG A 457 -27.40 38.47 6.90
CA ARG A 457 -27.62 37.12 6.41
C ARG A 457 -26.32 36.46 5.87
N ARG A 458 -25.43 37.23 5.29
CA ARG A 458 -24.17 36.74 4.73
C ARG A 458 -23.18 36.31 5.81
N PRO A 459 -22.85 37.14 6.83
CA PRO A 459 -21.96 36.70 7.92
C PRO A 459 -22.56 35.53 8.73
N VAL A 460 -23.87 35.49 8.92
CA VAL A 460 -24.53 34.36 9.60
C VAL A 460 -24.32 33.06 8.81
N ALA A 461 -24.54 33.06 7.51
CA ALA A 461 -24.31 31.89 6.67
C ALA A 461 -22.83 31.46 6.64
N GLU A 462 -21.89 32.41 6.61
CA GLU A 462 -20.46 32.13 6.66
C GLU A 462 -20.06 31.50 8.02
N ILE A 463 -20.55 32.06 9.13
CA ILE A 463 -20.29 31.54 10.49
C ILE A 463 -20.90 30.14 10.63
N THR A 464 -22.12 29.92 10.16
CA THR A 464 -22.79 28.62 10.22
C THR A 464 -22.02 27.57 9.40
N ALA A 465 -21.57 27.93 8.20
CA ALA A 465 -20.76 27.04 7.37
C ALA A 465 -19.42 26.70 8.05
N CYS A 466 -18.75 27.67 8.65
CA CYS A 466 -17.51 27.45 9.42
C CYS A 466 -17.78 26.56 10.65
N ALA A 467 -18.90 26.80 11.38
CA ALA A 467 -19.25 26.02 12.57
C ALA A 467 -19.52 24.55 12.20
N ILE A 468 -20.27 24.30 11.13
CA ILE A 468 -20.52 22.94 10.62
C ILE A 468 -19.21 22.27 10.19
N SER A 469 -18.35 23.01 9.48
CA SER A 469 -17.03 22.52 9.05
C SER A 469 -16.15 22.13 10.24
N VAL A 470 -16.00 23.00 11.22
CA VAL A 470 -15.18 22.76 12.42
C VAL A 470 -15.78 21.63 13.25
N ALA A 471 -17.11 21.56 13.39
CA ALA A 471 -17.76 20.46 14.07
C ALA A 471 -17.48 19.11 13.39
N GLY A 472 -17.52 19.04 12.05
CA GLY A 472 -17.16 17.84 11.29
C GLY A 472 -15.70 17.43 11.52
N LEU A 473 -14.77 18.38 11.56
CA LEU A 473 -13.35 18.10 11.83
C LEU A 473 -13.11 17.63 13.28
N VAL A 474 -13.84 18.19 14.25
CA VAL A 474 -13.76 17.76 15.67
C VAL A 474 -14.32 16.35 15.83
N VAL A 475 -15.41 16.03 15.16
CA VAL A 475 -15.98 14.66 15.15
C VAL A 475 -14.95 13.67 14.60
N LEU A 476 -14.31 13.99 13.46
CA LEU A 476 -13.28 13.16 12.87
C LEU A 476 -12.08 12.94 13.82
N HIS A 477 -11.64 14.01 14.50
CA HIS A 477 -10.51 13.92 15.42
C HIS A 477 -10.82 13.07 16.67
N ASN A 478 -12.06 13.13 17.18
CA ASN A 478 -12.46 12.44 18.42
C ASN A 478 -12.87 10.97 18.19
N GLN A 479 -13.39 10.61 17.02
CA GLN A 479 -13.90 9.25 16.77
C GLN A 479 -12.80 8.24 16.44
N GLY A 480 -11.60 8.68 16.02
CA GLY A 480 -10.59 7.79 15.49
C GLY A 480 -11.06 7.07 14.22
N LEU A 481 -10.30 6.07 13.77
CA LEU A 481 -10.74 5.21 12.65
C LEU A 481 -11.76 4.19 13.17
N PRO A 482 -12.99 4.15 12.64
CA PRO A 482 -13.88 3.02 12.91
C PRO A 482 -13.23 1.75 12.35
N ALA A 483 -13.12 0.72 13.17
CA ALA A 483 -12.59 -0.60 12.81
C ALA A 483 -13.58 -1.39 11.92
N GLY A 484 -14.12 -0.76 10.87
CA GLY A 484 -15.11 -1.37 9.99
C GLY A 484 -14.90 -0.99 8.52
N SER A 485 -15.29 -1.88 7.62
CA SER A 485 -15.16 -1.79 6.16
C SER A 485 -16.06 -0.73 5.49
N GLY A 486 -16.51 0.30 6.19
CA GLY A 486 -17.38 1.34 5.68
C GLY A 486 -16.62 2.57 5.19
N ILE A 487 -17.14 3.21 4.11
CA ILE A 487 -16.64 4.51 3.63
C ILE A 487 -16.95 5.58 4.68
N ASP A 488 -15.93 6.12 5.34
CA ASP A 488 -16.10 7.24 6.25
C ASP A 488 -16.30 8.54 5.47
N LEU A 489 -17.55 9.00 5.47
CA LEU A 489 -17.97 10.22 4.76
C LEU A 489 -17.23 11.46 5.29
N TYR A 490 -16.98 11.54 6.61
CA TYR A 490 -16.28 12.67 7.22
C TYR A 490 -14.82 12.73 6.79
N LEU A 491 -14.13 11.59 6.82
CA LEU A 491 -12.75 11.49 6.34
C LEU A 491 -12.65 11.88 4.86
N THR A 492 -13.57 11.40 4.05
CA THR A 492 -13.58 11.64 2.60
C THR A 492 -13.84 13.11 2.25
N LEU A 493 -14.67 13.82 3.04
CA LEU A 493 -14.98 15.24 2.84
C LEU A 493 -13.99 16.18 3.54
N THR A 494 -13.00 15.69 4.25
CA THR A 494 -12.05 16.50 5.02
C THR A 494 -11.39 17.64 4.24
N PRO A 495 -10.92 17.48 2.98
CA PRO A 495 -10.34 18.60 2.25
C PRO A 495 -11.33 19.74 2.00
N VAL A 496 -12.60 19.40 1.78
CA VAL A 496 -13.68 20.38 1.59
C VAL A 496 -13.99 21.09 2.91
N LEU A 497 -14.06 20.33 4.00
CA LEU A 497 -14.29 20.88 5.35
C LEU A 497 -13.17 21.83 5.79
N VAL A 498 -11.91 21.52 5.48
CA VAL A 498 -10.78 22.42 5.77
C VAL A 498 -10.81 23.66 4.87
N ALA A 499 -11.18 23.52 3.59
CA ALA A 499 -11.20 24.63 2.65
C ALA A 499 -12.25 25.69 2.98
N ILE A 500 -13.41 25.34 3.55
CA ILE A 500 -14.49 26.29 3.87
C ILE A 500 -14.02 27.41 4.83
N PRO A 501 -13.52 27.12 6.05
CA PRO A 501 -13.07 28.17 6.95
C PRO A 501 -11.89 28.98 6.39
N VAL A 502 -10.95 28.31 5.72
CA VAL A 502 -9.80 29.01 5.12
C VAL A 502 -10.24 30.01 4.05
N VAL A 503 -11.17 29.63 3.18
CA VAL A 503 -11.73 30.51 2.16
C VAL A 503 -12.51 31.68 2.80
N VAL A 504 -13.30 31.42 3.84
CA VAL A 504 -14.04 32.48 4.55
C VAL A 504 -13.05 33.48 5.17
N VAL A 505 -11.99 33.02 5.82
CA VAL A 505 -10.92 33.87 6.35
C VAL A 505 -10.22 34.65 5.26
N MET A 506 -9.85 33.97 4.16
CA MET A 506 -9.24 34.62 3.00
C MET A 506 -10.12 35.74 2.43
N LEU A 507 -11.43 35.49 2.26
CA LEU A 507 -12.37 36.49 1.73
C LEU A 507 -12.54 37.69 2.67
N ARG A 508 -12.31 37.53 3.97
CA ARG A 508 -12.33 38.62 4.98
C ARG A 508 -11.01 39.38 5.02
N LEU A 509 -9.88 38.71 4.89
CA LEU A 509 -8.55 39.35 4.91
C LEU A 509 -8.19 39.97 3.59
N TYR A 510 -8.65 39.44 2.47
CA TYR A 510 -8.34 39.94 1.12
C TYR A 510 -8.62 41.43 0.93
N PRO A 511 -9.81 41.99 1.28
CA PRO A 511 -10.07 43.43 1.13
C PRO A 511 -9.14 44.28 1.97
N LEU A 512 -8.69 43.82 3.13
CA LEU A 512 -7.75 44.54 4.00
C LEU A 512 -6.34 44.57 3.36
N ALA A 513 -5.90 43.43 2.83
CA ALA A 513 -4.63 43.36 2.10
C ALA A 513 -4.61 44.28 0.84
N VAL A 514 -5.69 44.23 0.06
CA VAL A 514 -5.79 45.10 -1.14
C VAL A 514 -5.88 46.57 -0.76
N ARG A 515 -6.56 46.96 0.35
CA ARG A 515 -6.55 48.35 0.86
C ARG A 515 -5.15 48.77 1.30
N GLY A 516 -4.37 47.89 1.91
CA GLY A 516 -2.97 48.15 2.24
C GLY A 516 -2.11 48.38 1.00
N LEU A 517 -2.27 47.56 -0.05
CA LEU A 517 -1.61 47.74 -1.35
C LEU A 517 -2.06 49.02 -2.04
N LEU A 518 -3.33 49.38 -1.93
CA LEU A 518 -3.88 50.61 -2.46
C LEU A 518 -3.26 51.84 -1.79
N ALA A 519 -3.16 51.83 -0.46
CA ALA A 519 -2.49 52.91 0.32
C ALA A 519 -1.00 53.04 -0.03
N ALA A 520 -0.33 51.92 -0.26
CA ALA A 520 1.08 51.91 -0.69
C ALA A 520 1.23 52.45 -2.16
N SER A 521 0.30 52.09 -3.05
CA SER A 521 0.31 52.53 -4.43
C SER A 521 -0.06 54.01 -4.59
N ALA A 522 -0.88 54.59 -3.71
CA ALA A 522 -1.23 56.00 -3.68
C ALA A 522 -0.02 56.93 -3.41
N ARG A 523 1.04 56.38 -2.82
CA ARG A 523 2.31 57.08 -2.58
C ARG A 523 3.24 57.07 -3.80
N ARG A 524 2.93 56.30 -4.85
CA ARG A 524 3.70 56.18 -6.09
C ARG A 524 2.89 56.79 -7.23
N ALA A 525 3.46 57.69 -8.01
CA ALA A 525 2.80 58.38 -9.12
C ALA A 525 2.48 57.40 -10.27
N GLY A 526 1.31 56.74 -10.23
CA GLY A 526 0.86 55.81 -11.29
C GLY A 526 -0.66 55.60 -11.27
N ALA A 527 -1.39 56.35 -12.14
CA ALA A 527 -2.85 56.27 -12.20
C ALA A 527 -3.39 54.90 -12.53
N THR A 528 -2.72 54.14 -13.38
CA THR A 528 -3.15 52.78 -13.79
C THR A 528 -3.15 51.76 -12.64
N GLY A 529 -2.11 51.78 -11.78
CA GLY A 529 -2.04 50.90 -10.60
C GLY A 529 -3.11 51.21 -9.55
N PHE A 530 -3.34 52.48 -9.30
CA PHE A 530 -4.37 52.94 -8.37
C PHE A 530 -5.80 52.54 -8.84
N VAL A 531 -6.10 52.76 -10.13
CA VAL A 531 -7.40 52.41 -10.72
C VAL A 531 -7.59 50.86 -10.66
N ALA A 532 -6.55 50.07 -11.00
CA ALA A 532 -6.62 48.62 -10.96
C ALA A 532 -6.88 48.07 -9.55
N LEU A 533 -6.11 48.56 -8.55
CA LEU A 533 -6.26 48.09 -7.15
C LEU A 533 -7.56 48.62 -6.52
N SER A 534 -8.03 49.82 -6.88
CA SER A 534 -9.33 50.32 -6.43
C SER A 534 -10.49 49.48 -6.98
N ARG A 535 -10.35 48.96 -8.19
CA ARG A 535 -11.28 47.98 -8.78
C ARG A 535 -11.15 46.63 -8.12
N ALA A 536 -9.94 46.11 -7.93
CA ALA A 536 -9.70 44.85 -7.22
C ALA A 536 -10.33 44.83 -5.83
N ALA A 537 -10.33 46.00 -5.14
CA ALA A 537 -10.98 46.14 -3.84
C ALA A 537 -12.52 46.17 -3.91
N ARG A 538 -13.10 46.55 -5.05
CA ARG A 538 -14.56 46.65 -5.24
C ARG A 538 -15.14 45.59 -6.17
N SER A 539 -14.35 45.04 -7.10
CA SER A 539 -14.84 44.06 -8.07
C SER A 539 -14.96 42.66 -7.45
N SER A 540 -16.01 41.99 -7.81
CA SER A 540 -16.33 40.62 -7.43
C SER A 540 -15.61 39.57 -8.30
N LEU A 541 -14.42 39.88 -8.88
CA LEU A 541 -13.55 38.86 -9.50
C LEU A 541 -13.24 37.73 -8.51
N THR A 542 -13.28 38.08 -7.25
CA THR A 542 -13.24 37.15 -6.11
C THR A 542 -14.66 36.78 -5.64
N GLY A 543 -15.54 36.36 -6.53
CA GLY A 543 -16.75 35.69 -6.10
C GLY A 543 -16.40 34.52 -5.20
N VAL A 544 -17.23 34.23 -4.19
CA VAL A 544 -17.00 33.12 -3.24
C VAL A 544 -16.72 31.82 -3.97
N LEU A 545 -17.41 31.53 -5.06
CA LEU A 545 -17.30 30.29 -5.81
C LEU A 545 -15.96 30.12 -6.56
N PRO A 546 -15.47 31.13 -7.35
CA PRO A 546 -14.16 30.99 -7.99
C PRO A 546 -13.02 30.88 -6.98
N ALA A 547 -13.06 31.68 -5.91
CA ALA A 547 -12.05 31.63 -4.86
C ALA A 547 -12.04 30.28 -4.14
N PHE A 548 -13.20 29.75 -3.75
CA PHE A 548 -13.34 28.44 -3.14
C PHE A 548 -12.81 27.34 -4.07
N ALA A 549 -13.22 27.33 -5.33
CA ALA A 549 -12.81 26.32 -6.29
C ALA A 549 -11.29 26.35 -6.54
N LEU A 550 -10.68 27.54 -6.64
CA LEU A 550 -9.25 27.69 -6.85
C LEU A 550 -8.44 27.26 -5.62
N VAL A 551 -8.87 27.64 -4.41
CA VAL A 551 -8.24 27.21 -3.15
C VAL A 551 -8.32 25.70 -3.01
N LEU A 552 -9.49 25.09 -3.29
CA LEU A 552 -9.67 23.65 -3.19
C LEU A 552 -8.84 22.90 -4.25
N ALA A 553 -8.78 23.40 -5.50
CA ALA A 553 -7.97 22.79 -6.55
C ALA A 553 -6.47 22.82 -6.19
N LEU A 554 -5.99 23.94 -5.66
CA LEU A 554 -4.60 24.06 -5.23
C LEU A 554 -4.32 23.19 -3.99
N SER A 555 -5.22 23.21 -2.99
CA SER A 555 -5.11 22.35 -1.80
C SER A 555 -5.05 20.87 -2.19
N LEU A 556 -5.88 20.45 -3.14
CA LEU A 556 -5.87 19.07 -3.66
C LEU A 556 -4.55 18.72 -4.35
N ALA A 557 -4.06 19.60 -5.25
CA ALA A 557 -2.82 19.36 -5.96
C ALA A 557 -1.61 19.30 -5.03
N THR A 558 -1.54 20.19 -4.04
CA THR A 558 -0.46 20.19 -3.05
C THR A 558 -0.54 19.03 -2.09
N PHE A 559 -1.74 18.64 -1.63
CA PHE A 559 -1.93 17.47 -0.79
C PHE A 559 -1.54 16.18 -1.52
N ALA A 560 -1.97 16.02 -2.77
CA ALA A 560 -1.57 14.90 -3.62
C ALA A 560 -0.04 14.83 -3.80
N GLY A 561 0.61 15.98 -3.99
CA GLY A 561 2.08 16.09 -4.03
C GLY A 561 2.76 15.66 -2.73
N MET A 562 2.20 16.06 -1.58
CA MET A 562 2.73 15.65 -0.27
C MET A 562 2.54 14.15 0.00
N VAL A 563 1.40 13.58 -0.41
CA VAL A 563 1.17 12.12 -0.35
C VAL A 563 2.22 11.39 -1.19
N ASN A 564 2.44 11.83 -2.43
CA ASN A 564 3.45 11.22 -3.30
C ASN A 564 4.88 11.30 -2.71
N ALA A 565 5.26 12.45 -2.16
CA ALA A 565 6.54 12.61 -1.47
C ALA A 565 6.61 11.80 -0.16
N GLY A 566 5.49 11.61 0.52
CA GLY A 566 5.36 10.75 1.69
C GLY A 566 5.59 9.28 1.34
N ILE A 567 4.98 8.79 0.26
CA ILE A 567 5.19 7.42 -0.25
C ILE A 567 6.67 7.21 -0.59
N ALA A 568 7.28 8.10 -1.36
CA ALA A 568 8.69 7.98 -1.74
C ALA A 568 9.64 7.96 -0.52
N ARG A 569 9.38 8.78 0.50
CA ARG A 569 10.13 8.74 1.77
C ARG A 569 9.86 7.45 2.55
N GLY A 570 8.62 6.99 2.54
CA GLY A 570 8.23 5.71 3.14
C GLY A 570 8.94 4.53 2.48
N GLU A 571 9.08 4.50 1.16
CA GLU A 571 9.83 3.46 0.42
C GLU A 571 11.31 3.44 0.84
N ILE A 572 11.91 4.62 0.95
CA ILE A 572 13.30 4.73 1.45
C ILE A 572 13.39 4.21 2.89
N ALA A 573 12.50 4.62 3.77
CA ALA A 573 12.46 4.14 5.15
C ALA A 573 12.23 2.62 5.20
N ALA A 574 11.29 2.10 4.41
CA ALA A 574 11.01 0.66 4.29
C ALA A 574 12.24 -0.13 3.84
N SER A 575 13.00 0.38 2.87
CA SER A 575 14.23 -0.28 2.44
C SER A 575 15.25 -0.40 3.59
N TRP A 576 15.39 0.63 4.43
CA TRP A 576 16.21 0.58 5.63
C TRP A 576 15.66 -0.37 6.69
N HIS A 577 14.33 -0.37 6.89
CA HIS A 577 13.67 -1.28 7.83
C HIS A 577 13.71 -2.75 7.38
N THR A 578 13.86 -3.03 6.10
CA THR A 578 13.98 -4.39 5.58
C THR A 578 15.41 -4.92 5.70
N THR A 579 16.41 -4.09 5.43
CA THR A 579 17.80 -4.53 5.36
C THR A 579 18.62 -4.16 6.59
N GLY A 580 18.24 -3.15 7.34
CA GLY A 580 18.97 -2.61 8.49
C GLY A 580 20.26 -1.87 8.12
N ALA A 581 20.86 -2.20 6.98
CA ALA A 581 22.10 -1.62 6.46
C ALA A 581 22.06 -1.55 4.92
N ASP A 582 23.13 -1.13 4.24
CA ASP A 582 23.15 -1.14 2.78
C ASP A 582 23.10 -2.55 2.20
N VAL A 583 23.66 -3.55 2.90
CA VAL A 583 23.51 -4.96 2.56
C VAL A 583 23.31 -5.79 3.83
N LEU A 584 22.32 -6.65 3.80
CA LEU A 584 22.06 -7.69 4.78
C LEU A 584 22.51 -9.04 4.21
N ILE A 585 23.47 -9.69 4.86
CA ILE A 585 23.87 -11.07 4.55
C ILE A 585 23.29 -11.94 5.65
N GLY A 586 22.16 -12.57 5.36
CA GLY A 586 21.43 -13.45 6.29
C GLY A 586 21.80 -14.92 6.10
N PRO A 587 21.48 -15.75 7.10
CA PRO A 587 21.66 -17.19 6.97
C PRO A 587 20.65 -17.75 5.96
N GLY A 588 21.13 -18.56 5.04
CA GLY A 588 20.25 -19.47 4.30
C GLY A 588 19.99 -20.74 5.14
N PRO A 589 19.13 -21.64 4.66
CA PRO A 589 18.70 -22.84 5.40
C PRO A 589 19.87 -23.68 5.92
N TYR A 590 21.04 -23.60 5.27
CA TYR A 590 22.21 -24.44 5.53
C TYR A 590 23.53 -23.67 5.59
N SER A 591 23.46 -22.36 5.82
CA SER A 591 24.66 -21.52 5.90
C SER A 591 25.46 -21.84 7.17
N PRO A 592 26.79 -21.96 7.08
CA PRO A 592 27.62 -22.07 8.27
C PRO A 592 27.60 -20.77 9.07
N PRO A 593 27.89 -20.82 10.38
CA PRO A 593 28.05 -19.63 11.18
C PRO A 593 29.14 -18.71 10.65
N VAL A 594 28.96 -17.42 10.87
CA VAL A 594 29.86 -16.37 10.37
C VAL A 594 31.15 -16.34 11.21
N SER A 595 32.29 -16.66 10.60
CA SER A 595 33.57 -16.54 11.25
C SER A 595 34.15 -15.12 11.15
N SER A 596 35.08 -14.77 12.03
CA SER A 596 35.81 -13.48 11.95
C SER A 596 36.55 -13.29 10.64
N ALA A 597 37.12 -14.36 10.08
CA ALA A 597 37.78 -14.36 8.77
C ALA A 597 36.78 -14.05 7.64
N ALA A 598 35.52 -14.56 7.72
CA ALA A 598 34.47 -14.25 6.76
C ALA A 598 34.12 -12.76 6.80
N VAL A 599 33.97 -12.18 8.01
CA VAL A 599 33.68 -10.75 8.16
C VAL A 599 34.81 -9.89 7.57
N GLN A 600 36.06 -10.24 7.82
CA GLN A 600 37.20 -9.54 7.24
C GLN A 600 37.28 -9.63 5.71
N ALA A 601 36.99 -10.80 5.14
CA ALA A 601 36.90 -10.97 3.69
C ALA A 601 35.80 -10.13 3.05
N ILE A 602 34.63 -10.03 3.72
CA ILE A 602 33.50 -9.17 3.30
C ILE A 602 33.88 -7.68 3.41
N ALA A 603 34.56 -7.29 4.51
CA ALA A 603 34.99 -5.90 4.72
C ALA A 603 36.05 -5.44 3.71
N ALA A 604 36.82 -6.37 3.12
CA ALA A 604 37.81 -6.09 2.10
C ALA A 604 37.23 -5.86 0.69
N VAL A 605 35.91 -6.06 0.49
CA VAL A 605 35.27 -5.86 -0.81
C VAL A 605 35.18 -4.37 -1.15
N ARG A 606 35.40 -4.03 -2.41
CA ARG A 606 35.38 -2.65 -2.90
C ARG A 606 34.01 -1.96 -2.58
N GLY A 607 34.09 -0.79 -1.97
CA GLY A 607 32.92 0.03 -1.62
C GLY A 607 32.36 -0.28 -0.22
N VAL A 608 32.76 -1.36 0.43
CA VAL A 608 32.39 -1.63 1.82
C VAL A 608 33.22 -0.71 2.74
N ARG A 609 32.53 -0.04 3.69
CA ARG A 609 33.17 0.75 4.76
C ARG A 609 33.26 -0.04 6.04
N HIS A 610 32.14 -0.60 6.47
CA HIS A 610 32.04 -1.35 7.70
C HIS A 610 31.25 -2.64 7.47
N ALA A 611 31.68 -3.72 8.11
CA ALA A 611 30.95 -4.97 8.18
C ALA A 611 30.97 -5.47 9.63
N THR A 612 29.82 -5.82 10.16
CA THR A 612 29.68 -6.27 11.54
C THR A 612 28.81 -7.52 11.62
N PRO A 613 29.26 -8.53 12.38
CA PRO A 613 28.47 -9.72 12.62
C PRO A 613 27.38 -9.44 13.66
N VAL A 614 26.22 -10.04 13.46
CA VAL A 614 25.09 -9.97 14.38
C VAL A 614 24.59 -11.36 14.70
N TRP A 615 24.31 -11.60 15.95
CA TRP A 615 23.59 -12.79 16.41
C TRP A 615 22.23 -12.36 16.95
N SER A 616 21.15 -13.05 16.57
CA SER A 616 19.81 -12.78 17.09
C SER A 616 19.02 -14.07 17.29
N THR A 617 18.20 -14.09 18.32
CA THR A 617 17.26 -15.19 18.59
C THR A 617 16.14 -14.71 19.51
N ASN A 618 15.02 -15.47 19.54
CA ASN A 618 13.90 -15.17 20.41
C ASN A 618 14.07 -15.91 21.75
N TRP A 619 13.91 -15.15 22.84
CA TRP A 619 13.91 -15.66 24.19
C TRP A 619 12.57 -15.33 24.86
N VAL A 620 12.27 -16.00 25.94
CA VAL A 620 11.04 -15.76 26.68
C VAL A 620 11.33 -15.30 28.10
N THR A 621 10.50 -14.42 28.61
CA THR A 621 10.49 -14.06 30.01
C THR A 621 9.90 -15.20 30.84
N PRO A 622 10.02 -15.19 32.18
CA PRO A 622 9.36 -16.15 33.08
C PRO A 622 7.83 -16.20 32.90
N PHE A 623 7.22 -15.14 32.36
CA PHE A 623 5.78 -15.06 32.07
C PHE A 623 5.43 -15.47 30.62
N GLY A 624 6.35 -16.07 29.89
CA GLY A 624 6.12 -16.57 28.52
C GLY A 624 6.11 -15.50 27.43
N GLN A 625 6.47 -14.25 27.73
CA GLN A 625 6.48 -13.18 26.72
C GLN A 625 7.77 -13.25 25.89
N PRO A 626 7.67 -13.26 24.55
CA PRO A 626 8.84 -13.34 23.68
C PRO A 626 9.58 -12.00 23.63
N ILE A 627 10.91 -12.04 23.70
CA ILE A 627 11.82 -10.91 23.51
C ILE A 627 12.92 -11.34 22.55
N THR A 628 13.16 -10.56 21.52
CA THR A 628 14.29 -10.78 20.61
C THR A 628 15.58 -10.30 21.27
N VAL A 629 16.52 -11.21 21.46
CA VAL A 629 17.86 -10.88 21.96
C VAL A 629 18.79 -10.71 20.76
N VAL A 630 19.38 -9.53 20.66
CA VAL A 630 20.36 -9.16 19.65
C VAL A 630 21.72 -9.02 20.32
N ALA A 631 22.72 -9.73 19.83
CA ALA A 631 24.08 -9.63 20.34
C ALA A 631 25.05 -9.15 19.25
N VAL A 632 25.81 -8.12 19.55
CA VAL A 632 26.66 -7.40 18.61
C VAL A 632 28.06 -7.12 19.17
N ASP A 633 29.02 -6.88 18.29
CA ASP A 633 30.25 -6.19 18.67
C ASP A 633 29.98 -4.68 18.78
N PRO A 634 30.08 -4.04 19.96
CA PRO A 634 29.61 -2.67 20.13
C PRO A 634 30.33 -1.64 19.25
N ALA A 635 31.62 -1.83 19.00
CA ALA A 635 32.40 -0.87 18.20
C ALA A 635 32.10 -0.98 16.71
N GLY A 636 32.15 -2.19 16.16
CA GLY A 636 31.83 -2.46 14.76
C GLY A 636 30.38 -2.14 14.43
N TYR A 637 29.47 -2.44 15.38
CA TYR A 637 28.04 -2.15 15.22
C TYR A 637 27.75 -0.64 15.21
N ALA A 638 28.36 0.11 16.13
CA ALA A 638 28.23 1.58 16.17
C ALA A 638 28.72 2.24 14.89
N ALA A 639 29.80 1.69 14.27
CA ALA A 639 30.32 2.18 13.00
C ALA A 639 29.32 1.96 11.84
N VAL A 640 28.67 0.79 11.77
CA VAL A 640 27.61 0.52 10.79
C VAL A 640 26.40 1.43 11.04
N VAL A 641 25.95 1.58 12.30
CA VAL A 641 24.80 2.43 12.66
C VAL A 641 25.03 3.89 12.24
N ALA A 642 26.26 4.40 12.37
CA ALA A 642 26.59 5.78 11.99
C ALA A 642 26.38 6.07 10.49
N ASP A 643 26.43 5.05 9.63
CA ASP A 643 26.16 5.15 8.18
C ASP A 643 24.65 5.00 7.84
N THR A 644 23.79 4.79 8.83
CA THR A 644 22.36 4.52 8.67
C THR A 644 21.50 5.65 9.25
N PRO A 645 20.23 5.76 8.89
CA PRO A 645 19.31 6.74 9.48
C PRO A 645 18.80 6.37 10.88
N PHE A 646 19.19 5.21 11.42
CA PHE A 646 18.80 4.78 12.75
C PHE A 646 19.43 5.66 13.87
N ALA A 647 18.83 5.63 15.05
CA ALA A 647 19.33 6.37 16.19
C ALA A 647 20.76 5.96 16.58
N ALA A 648 21.59 6.92 16.97
CA ALA A 648 22.96 6.65 17.34
C ALA A 648 23.06 5.58 18.44
N PHE A 649 23.92 4.59 18.23
CA PHE A 649 24.06 3.45 19.12
C PHE A 649 24.94 3.78 20.33
N PRO A 650 24.41 3.79 21.58
CA PRO A 650 25.17 4.16 22.77
C PRO A 650 26.02 2.98 23.29
N ALA A 651 27.05 2.60 22.55
CA ALA A 651 27.92 1.45 22.80
C ALA A 651 28.47 1.40 24.25
N ALA A 652 28.77 2.55 24.84
CA ALA A 652 29.31 2.63 26.21
C ALA A 652 28.35 2.10 27.30
N LYS A 653 27.04 2.13 27.07
CA LYS A 653 26.03 1.68 28.05
C LYS A 653 25.96 0.15 28.21
N ILE A 654 26.40 -0.62 27.24
CA ILE A 654 26.40 -2.11 27.32
C ILE A 654 27.73 -2.69 27.84
N GLY A 655 28.55 -1.84 28.46
CA GLY A 655 29.76 -2.21 29.19
C GLY A 655 31.01 -2.37 28.34
N THR A 656 32.17 -2.16 28.97
CA THR A 656 33.51 -2.48 28.44
C THR A 656 33.80 -3.96 28.69
N ALA A 657 34.60 -4.60 27.82
CA ALA A 657 34.97 -5.98 27.98
C ALA A 657 35.77 -6.18 29.29
N ALA A 658 35.14 -6.75 30.30
CA ALA A 658 35.89 -7.60 31.21
C ALA A 658 36.20 -8.89 30.42
N GLY A 659 37.48 -9.15 30.17
CA GLY A 659 37.87 -10.32 29.35
C GLY A 659 37.37 -11.61 30.02
N GLY A 660 36.51 -12.36 29.32
CA GLY A 660 36.09 -13.66 29.77
C GLY A 660 34.58 -13.93 29.58
N ILE A 661 34.25 -15.21 29.50
CA ILE A 661 32.84 -15.69 29.50
C ILE A 661 32.22 -15.29 30.83
N MET A 662 31.06 -14.60 30.80
CA MET A 662 30.34 -14.22 32.00
C MET A 662 29.99 -15.45 32.84
N PRO A 663 30.16 -15.43 34.16
CA PRO A 663 29.78 -16.54 35.01
C PRO A 663 28.25 -16.78 34.95
N PHE A 664 27.88 -18.03 35.09
CA PHE A 664 26.48 -18.45 35.09
C PHE A 664 25.71 -17.64 36.17
N GLY A 665 24.60 -17.02 35.78
CA GLY A 665 23.78 -16.19 36.70
C GLY A 665 24.19 -14.71 36.82
N ALA A 666 25.23 -14.24 36.12
CA ALA A 666 25.59 -12.83 36.08
C ALA A 666 24.47 -11.98 35.43
N THR A 667 24.37 -10.72 35.88
CA THR A 667 23.43 -9.76 35.30
C THR A 667 24.10 -8.95 34.19
N VAL A 668 23.56 -9.05 33.00
CA VAL A 668 24.09 -8.39 31.80
C VAL A 668 23.40 -7.06 31.56
N PRO A 669 24.14 -5.92 31.39
CA PRO A 669 23.54 -4.66 30.99
C PRO A 669 23.10 -4.74 29.51
N VAL A 670 21.85 -4.33 29.23
CA VAL A 670 21.28 -4.35 27.88
C VAL A 670 20.66 -3.01 27.51
N LEU A 671 20.62 -2.69 26.21
CA LEU A 671 19.75 -1.66 25.66
C LEU A 671 18.45 -2.32 25.29
N ALA A 672 17.33 -1.78 25.73
CA ALA A 672 16.01 -2.37 25.49
C ALA A 672 15.16 -1.46 24.61
N SER A 673 14.31 -2.05 23.75
CA SER A 673 13.24 -1.28 23.11
C SER A 673 12.26 -0.76 24.16
N PRO A 674 11.48 0.29 23.89
CA PRO A 674 10.48 0.79 24.85
C PRO A 674 9.50 -0.31 25.31
N SER A 675 9.07 -1.20 24.39
CA SER A 675 8.22 -2.35 24.67
C SER A 675 8.93 -3.39 25.54
N ALA A 676 10.18 -3.73 25.23
CA ALA A 676 10.96 -4.64 26.06
C ALA A 676 11.27 -4.05 27.43
N ALA A 677 11.56 -2.75 27.53
CA ALA A 677 11.79 -2.07 28.81
C ALA A 677 10.53 -2.09 29.70
N ALA A 678 9.34 -1.95 29.10
CA ALA A 678 8.08 -2.06 29.83
C ALA A 678 7.85 -3.50 30.37
N ILE A 679 8.23 -4.52 29.60
CA ILE A 679 8.13 -5.92 29.98
C ILE A 679 9.15 -6.29 31.08
N LEU A 680 10.41 -5.83 30.92
CA LEU A 680 11.51 -6.17 31.82
C LEU A 680 11.49 -5.38 33.14
N GLY A 681 10.91 -4.18 33.14
CA GLY A 681 10.92 -3.28 34.31
C GLY A 681 12.31 -2.72 34.65
N THR A 682 12.45 -2.19 35.87
CA THR A 682 13.70 -1.53 36.34
C THR A 682 14.66 -2.51 37.02
N GLY A 683 14.25 -3.73 37.31
CA GLY A 683 15.02 -4.76 38.01
C GLY A 683 15.86 -5.65 37.08
N ALA A 684 16.55 -6.62 37.68
CA ALA A 684 17.20 -7.68 36.92
C ALA A 684 16.19 -8.79 36.60
N THR A 685 15.86 -8.98 35.33
CA THR A 685 14.88 -9.96 34.88
C THR A 685 15.59 -11.15 34.22
N GLN A 686 15.13 -12.36 34.54
CA GLN A 686 15.66 -13.58 33.96
C GLN A 686 15.05 -13.80 32.57
N LEU A 687 15.89 -14.09 31.59
CA LEU A 687 15.48 -14.55 30.26
C LEU A 687 15.87 -16.00 30.09
N THR A 688 15.00 -16.77 29.45
CA THR A 688 15.18 -18.18 29.19
C THR A 688 15.05 -18.43 27.69
N THR A 689 15.92 -19.24 27.12
CA THR A 689 15.79 -19.69 25.73
C THR A 689 15.15 -21.06 25.68
N LEU A 690 14.47 -21.35 24.58
CA LEU A 690 13.97 -22.70 24.27
C LEU A 690 15.11 -23.65 23.82
N THR A 691 16.31 -23.11 23.64
CA THR A 691 17.51 -23.88 23.24
C THR A 691 18.42 -24.17 24.46
N ALA A 692 19.48 -24.98 24.27
CA ALA A 692 20.38 -25.46 25.31
C ALA A 692 21.24 -24.38 26.04
N MET A 693 21.06 -23.10 25.72
CA MET A 693 21.68 -22.01 26.49
C MET A 693 20.90 -21.80 27.79
N GLY A 694 21.57 -21.87 28.92
CA GLY A 694 20.94 -21.70 30.22
C GLY A 694 20.36 -20.33 30.45
N PRO A 695 19.47 -20.13 31.43
CA PRO A 695 18.87 -18.83 31.73
C PRO A 695 19.92 -17.82 32.21
N PHE A 696 19.75 -16.56 31.80
CA PHE A 696 20.60 -15.46 32.31
C PHE A 696 19.77 -14.24 32.71
N LYS A 697 20.34 -13.35 33.51
CA LYS A 697 19.67 -12.14 33.97
C LYS A 697 20.09 -10.93 33.15
N VAL A 698 19.11 -10.10 32.78
CA VAL A 698 19.35 -8.84 32.08
C VAL A 698 18.91 -7.66 32.93
N ARG A 699 19.60 -6.53 32.83
CA ARG A 699 19.22 -5.26 33.41
C ARG A 699 19.25 -4.18 32.34
N VAL A 700 18.17 -3.43 32.23
CA VAL A 700 18.05 -2.33 31.25
C VAL A 700 19.00 -1.19 31.65
N ALA A 701 20.00 -0.92 30.83
CA ALA A 701 20.96 0.16 30.99
C ALA A 701 20.59 1.41 30.16
N GLY A 702 19.67 1.29 29.23
CA GLY A 702 19.17 2.36 28.39
C GLY A 702 18.11 1.88 27.43
N THR A 703 17.39 2.81 26.81
CA THR A 703 16.37 2.52 25.81
C THR A 703 16.87 2.86 24.42
N LEU A 704 16.41 2.09 23.40
CA LEU A 704 16.70 2.26 21.99
C LEU A 704 15.42 1.95 21.20
N SER A 705 14.88 2.92 20.47
CA SER A 705 13.58 2.77 19.78
C SER A 705 13.65 1.76 18.62
N ASP A 706 14.76 1.77 17.91
CA ASP A 706 15.01 0.98 16.71
C ASP A 706 16.50 0.72 16.53
N THR A 707 16.85 -0.27 15.73
CA THR A 707 18.25 -0.64 15.50
C THR A 707 18.38 -1.41 14.19
N PRO A 708 19.50 -1.30 13.42
CA PRO A 708 19.70 -2.04 12.19
C PRO A 708 19.48 -3.55 12.28
N ALA A 709 19.84 -4.16 13.39
CA ALA A 709 19.68 -5.60 13.59
C ALA A 709 18.21 -6.02 13.87
N GLN A 710 17.34 -5.09 14.26
CA GLN A 710 15.91 -5.29 14.50
C GLN A 710 15.14 -4.06 14.01
N PRO A 711 15.15 -3.80 12.71
CA PRO A 711 14.61 -2.56 12.16
C PRO A 711 13.07 -2.48 12.19
N GLY A 712 12.39 -3.63 12.32
CA GLY A 712 10.93 -3.71 12.44
C GLY A 712 10.38 -3.31 13.82
N GLY A 713 11.23 -2.95 14.79
CA GLY A 713 10.82 -2.66 16.15
C GLY A 713 10.41 -3.93 16.93
N GLY A 714 9.42 -3.82 17.81
CA GLY A 714 8.98 -4.92 18.68
C GLY A 714 9.74 -4.95 20.01
N ALA A 715 9.55 -6.04 20.78
CA ALA A 715 10.24 -6.22 22.06
C ALA A 715 11.63 -6.84 21.80
N PHE A 716 12.68 -6.03 21.88
CA PHE A 716 14.06 -6.50 21.71
C PHE A 716 15.00 -5.92 22.78
N VAL A 717 16.09 -6.66 22.99
CA VAL A 717 17.22 -6.18 23.79
C VAL A 717 18.52 -6.35 23.01
N VAL A 718 19.42 -5.36 23.11
CA VAL A 718 20.74 -5.40 22.48
C VAL A 718 21.80 -5.53 23.57
N MET A 719 22.69 -6.50 23.39
CA MET A 719 23.75 -6.80 24.32
C MET A 719 25.07 -7.06 23.59
N ARG A 720 26.14 -7.19 24.35
CA ARG A 720 27.45 -7.52 23.80
C ARG A 720 27.55 -8.99 23.45
N LEU A 721 28.09 -9.32 22.27
CA LEU A 721 28.21 -10.70 21.80
C LEU A 721 29.07 -11.58 22.74
N GLN A 722 30.16 -10.99 23.27
CA GLN A 722 31.08 -11.68 24.18
C GLN A 722 30.48 -12.00 25.56
N THR A 723 29.30 -11.47 25.92
CA THR A 723 28.65 -11.72 27.20
C THR A 723 27.65 -12.88 27.17
N LEU A 724 27.35 -13.42 26.01
CA LEU A 724 26.42 -14.54 25.89
C LEU A 724 27.01 -15.82 26.50
N PRO A 725 26.33 -16.45 27.47
CA PRO A 725 26.76 -17.74 28.02
C PRO A 725 26.47 -18.85 27.01
N GLY A 726 27.37 -19.79 26.87
CA GLY A 726 27.19 -21.00 26.05
C GLY A 726 27.92 -22.20 26.62
N PRO A 727 27.32 -23.40 26.67
CA PRO A 727 27.97 -24.61 27.18
C PRO A 727 29.16 -25.07 26.30
N ALA A 728 29.25 -24.64 25.05
CA ALA A 728 30.30 -25.01 24.09
C ALA A 728 31.09 -23.79 23.56
N GLY A 729 30.98 -22.62 24.23
CA GLY A 729 31.59 -21.38 23.76
C GLY A 729 30.58 -20.30 23.40
N GLN A 730 31.05 -19.19 22.83
CA GLN A 730 30.18 -18.09 22.39
C GLN A 730 29.33 -18.54 21.20
N PRO A 731 28.04 -18.13 21.16
CA PRO A 731 27.22 -18.38 19.98
C PRO A 731 27.83 -17.64 18.77
N LEU A 732 27.92 -18.33 17.66
CA LEU A 732 28.46 -17.78 16.42
C LEU A 732 27.39 -16.98 15.68
N PRO A 733 27.70 -15.77 15.18
CA PRO A 733 26.76 -14.97 14.42
C PRO A 733 26.28 -15.68 13.16
N GLY A 734 25.01 -15.49 12.79
CA GLY A 734 24.44 -15.98 11.53
C GLY A 734 24.28 -14.90 10.47
N THR A 735 24.33 -13.64 10.88
CA THR A 735 24.03 -12.47 10.02
C THR A 735 25.22 -11.52 9.97
N VAL A 736 25.44 -10.87 8.82
CA VAL A 736 26.40 -9.75 8.69
C VAL A 736 25.67 -8.54 8.16
N LEU A 737 25.81 -7.41 8.84
CA LEU A 737 25.37 -6.11 8.35
C LEU A 737 26.55 -5.39 7.71
N VAL A 738 26.34 -4.86 6.51
CA VAL A 738 27.37 -4.18 5.71
C VAL A 738 26.91 -2.77 5.37
N SER A 739 27.73 -1.78 5.68
CA SER A 739 27.55 -0.40 5.24
C SER A 739 28.62 0.04 4.27
N GLY A 740 28.28 0.90 3.33
CA GLY A 740 29.23 1.43 2.36
C GLY A 740 28.61 2.25 1.25
N SER A 741 29.47 2.78 0.38
CA SER A 741 29.04 3.54 -0.78
C SER A 741 29.58 2.91 -2.06
N ALA A 742 28.73 2.76 -3.08
CA ALA A 742 29.07 2.12 -4.35
C ALA A 742 29.68 0.71 -4.18
N ILE A 743 29.03 -0.11 -3.35
CA ILE A 743 29.44 -1.50 -3.11
C ILE A 743 29.36 -2.29 -4.41
N ASP A 744 30.41 -3.03 -4.73
CA ASP A 744 30.41 -3.96 -5.87
C ASP A 744 29.56 -5.19 -5.53
N HIS A 745 28.31 -5.21 -6.03
CA HIS A 745 27.34 -6.26 -5.75
C HIS A 745 27.81 -7.65 -6.23
N ALA A 746 28.45 -7.71 -7.40
CA ALA A 746 28.92 -8.98 -7.97
C ALA A 746 30.07 -9.55 -7.16
N GLN A 747 31.08 -8.71 -6.83
CA GLN A 747 32.20 -9.10 -6.01
C GLN A 747 31.73 -9.51 -4.60
N LEU A 748 30.84 -8.73 -3.98
CA LEU A 748 30.34 -9.04 -2.64
C LEU A 748 29.58 -10.38 -2.63
N SER A 749 28.74 -10.62 -3.63
CA SER A 749 28.00 -11.88 -3.75
C SER A 749 28.95 -13.08 -3.92
N ALA A 750 29.95 -12.96 -4.77
CA ALA A 750 30.94 -14.01 -4.98
C ALA A 750 31.76 -14.30 -3.71
N VAL A 751 32.20 -13.26 -3.01
CA VAL A 751 32.94 -13.41 -1.74
C VAL A 751 32.05 -14.03 -0.67
N ALA A 752 30.82 -13.52 -0.48
CA ALA A 752 29.90 -14.02 0.53
C ALA A 752 29.59 -15.51 0.30
N GLN A 753 29.30 -15.93 -0.92
CA GLN A 753 29.03 -17.34 -1.25
C GLN A 753 30.27 -18.22 -1.05
N LYS A 754 31.47 -17.67 -1.21
CA LYS A 754 32.73 -18.42 -0.96
C LYS A 754 32.97 -18.62 0.54
N VAL A 755 32.77 -17.56 1.36
CA VAL A 755 33.09 -17.60 2.80
C VAL A 755 31.91 -18.05 3.67
N ILE A 756 30.67 -17.85 3.21
CA ILE A 756 29.43 -18.27 3.87
C ILE A 756 28.52 -18.94 2.80
N PRO A 757 28.83 -20.19 2.42
CA PRO A 757 28.04 -20.89 1.39
C PRO A 757 26.55 -20.95 1.76
N GLY A 758 25.69 -20.70 0.77
CA GLY A 758 24.24 -20.71 0.97
C GLY A 758 23.67 -19.47 1.65
N SER A 759 24.45 -18.45 1.96
CA SER A 759 23.97 -17.19 2.53
C SER A 759 23.05 -16.44 1.56
N LEU A 760 22.05 -15.74 2.11
CA LEU A 760 21.11 -14.90 1.37
C LEU A 760 21.55 -13.44 1.46
N LEU A 761 21.80 -12.81 0.32
CA LEU A 761 22.20 -11.41 0.25
C LEU A 761 20.98 -10.56 -0.13
N THR A 762 20.67 -9.58 0.70
CA THR A 762 19.62 -8.60 0.43
C THR A 762 20.25 -7.22 0.32
N PHE A 763 20.21 -6.64 -0.88
CA PHE A 763 20.72 -5.30 -1.14
C PHE A 763 19.61 -4.29 -0.95
N ARG A 764 19.84 -3.23 -0.18
CA ARG A 764 18.87 -2.15 0.05
C ARG A 764 18.42 -1.49 -1.25
N THR A 765 19.34 -1.30 -2.19
CA THR A 765 19.01 -0.75 -3.51
C THR A 765 18.06 -1.65 -4.31
N ALA A 766 18.20 -2.96 -4.21
CA ALA A 766 17.30 -3.91 -4.85
C ALA A 766 15.91 -3.92 -4.17
N VAL A 767 15.88 -3.85 -2.83
CA VAL A 767 14.62 -3.71 -2.08
C VAL A 767 13.91 -2.42 -2.46
N LEU A 768 14.61 -1.29 -2.49
CA LEU A 768 14.03 -0.01 -2.91
C LEU A 768 13.50 -0.07 -4.35
N ALA A 769 14.25 -0.67 -5.27
CA ALA A 769 13.80 -0.85 -6.65
C ALA A 769 12.56 -1.76 -6.76
N SER A 770 12.50 -2.83 -5.97
CA SER A 770 11.32 -3.72 -5.95
C SER A 770 10.08 -3.04 -5.38
N LEU A 771 10.23 -2.22 -4.33
CA LEU A 771 9.14 -1.41 -3.78
C LEU A 771 8.64 -0.39 -4.82
N ALA A 772 9.54 0.39 -5.42
CA ALA A 772 9.19 1.39 -6.43
C ALA A 772 8.56 0.79 -7.70
N SER A 773 8.93 -0.44 -8.08
CA SER A 773 8.37 -1.15 -9.24
C SER A 773 7.09 -1.95 -8.93
N SER A 774 6.64 -1.97 -7.68
CA SER A 774 5.38 -2.63 -7.30
C SER A 774 4.20 -2.04 -8.10
N PRO A 775 3.36 -2.85 -8.79
CA PRO A 775 2.23 -2.35 -9.56
C PRO A 775 1.26 -1.52 -8.73
N LEU A 776 1.11 -1.85 -7.45
CA LEU A 776 0.23 -1.14 -6.53
C LEU A 776 0.71 0.30 -6.30
N GLN A 777 2.01 0.47 -6.03
CA GLN A 777 2.62 1.78 -5.80
C GLN A 777 2.73 2.58 -7.10
N HIS A 778 3.15 1.93 -8.18
CA HIS A 778 3.20 2.55 -9.50
C HIS A 778 1.82 3.03 -9.94
N GLY A 779 0.78 2.21 -9.76
CA GLY A 779 -0.61 2.57 -10.05
C GLY A 779 -1.11 3.74 -9.19
N ALA A 780 -0.83 3.73 -7.89
CA ALA A 780 -1.16 4.84 -7.00
C ALA A 780 -0.46 6.13 -7.43
N GLY A 781 0.83 6.07 -7.76
CA GLY A 781 1.61 7.20 -8.26
C GLY A 781 1.03 7.79 -9.56
N LEU A 782 0.63 6.96 -10.52
CA LEU A 782 -0.03 7.41 -11.75
C LEU A 782 -1.37 8.11 -11.47
N ILE A 783 -2.19 7.56 -10.57
CA ILE A 783 -3.47 8.17 -10.19
C ILE A 783 -3.24 9.50 -9.48
N ILE A 784 -2.26 9.60 -8.59
CA ILE A 784 -1.87 10.84 -7.91
C ILE A 784 -1.38 11.87 -8.94
N ALA A 785 -0.54 11.49 -9.89
CA ALA A 785 -0.06 12.37 -10.95
C ALA A 785 -1.21 12.88 -11.83
N LEU A 786 -2.15 12.00 -12.21
CA LEU A 786 -3.35 12.37 -12.96
C LEU A 786 -4.24 13.32 -12.15
N THR A 787 -4.37 13.12 -10.85
CA THR A 787 -5.12 14.01 -9.95
C THR A 787 -4.48 15.40 -9.88
N ILE A 788 -3.16 15.49 -9.76
CA ILE A 788 -2.41 16.77 -9.78
C ILE A 788 -2.62 17.49 -11.12
N ALA A 789 -2.46 16.78 -12.24
CA ALA A 789 -2.65 17.35 -13.57
C ALA A 789 -4.08 17.85 -13.78
N THR A 790 -5.08 17.07 -13.35
CA THR A 790 -6.51 17.45 -13.46
C THR A 790 -6.84 18.64 -12.55
N ALA A 791 -6.34 18.67 -11.32
CA ALA A 791 -6.52 19.79 -10.40
C ALA A 791 -5.87 21.08 -10.94
N ALA A 792 -4.69 20.97 -11.53
CA ALA A 792 -4.01 22.10 -12.20
C ALA A 792 -4.81 22.60 -13.41
N ALA A 793 -5.34 21.69 -14.24
CA ALA A 793 -6.21 22.04 -15.36
C ALA A 793 -7.48 22.75 -14.89
N PHE A 794 -8.13 22.24 -13.83
CA PHE A 794 -9.29 22.92 -13.24
C PHE A 794 -8.93 24.29 -12.66
N GLY A 795 -7.78 24.44 -11.99
CA GLY A 795 -7.26 25.72 -11.52
C GLY A 795 -7.10 26.73 -12.65
N LEU A 796 -6.50 26.31 -13.77
CA LEU A 796 -6.39 27.12 -14.97
C LEU A 796 -7.76 27.53 -15.55
N PHE A 797 -8.69 26.57 -15.65
CA PHE A 797 -10.07 26.85 -16.10
C PHE A 797 -10.78 27.84 -15.19
N ILE A 798 -10.64 27.72 -13.87
CA ILE A 798 -11.23 28.66 -12.91
C ILE A 798 -10.71 30.08 -13.14
N VAL A 799 -9.41 30.22 -13.36
CA VAL A 799 -8.80 31.54 -13.67
C VAL A 799 -9.34 32.08 -14.97
N ILE A 800 -9.36 31.29 -16.04
CA ILE A 800 -9.87 31.72 -17.36
C ILE A 800 -11.35 32.09 -17.28
N LEU A 801 -12.19 31.28 -16.61
CA LEU A 801 -13.61 31.57 -16.45
C LEU A 801 -13.84 32.82 -15.57
N GLY A 802 -13.06 33.01 -14.51
CA GLY A 802 -13.10 34.20 -13.66
C GLY A 802 -12.74 35.47 -14.44
N LEU A 803 -11.70 35.40 -15.29
CA LEU A 803 -11.30 36.48 -16.18
C LEU A 803 -12.39 36.76 -17.21
N ALA A 804 -12.96 35.76 -17.83
CA ALA A 804 -14.02 35.91 -18.84
C ALA A 804 -15.31 36.51 -18.26
N LEU A 805 -15.67 36.23 -17.01
CA LEU A 805 -16.82 36.85 -16.34
C LEU A 805 -16.66 38.34 -16.10
N GLY A 806 -15.42 38.80 -15.86
CA GLY A 806 -15.09 40.23 -15.66
C GLY A 806 -14.75 40.99 -16.94
N SER A 807 -14.70 40.34 -18.11
CA SER A 807 -14.18 40.95 -19.34
C SER A 807 -15.00 42.14 -19.82
N ALA A 808 -16.32 42.11 -19.79
CA ALA A 808 -17.19 43.16 -20.27
C ALA A 808 -16.98 44.51 -19.51
N GLU A 809 -16.91 44.46 -18.17
CA GLU A 809 -16.65 45.65 -17.37
C GLU A 809 -15.22 46.18 -17.56
N ARG A 810 -14.28 45.28 -17.81
CA ARG A 810 -12.88 45.66 -18.12
C ARG A 810 -12.74 46.29 -19.47
N GLU A 811 -13.40 45.80 -20.52
CA GLU A 811 -13.40 46.37 -21.86
C GLU A 811 -13.86 47.84 -21.84
N LEU A 812 -14.93 48.13 -21.12
CA LEU A 812 -15.50 49.49 -20.99
C LEU A 812 -14.55 50.43 -20.24
N THR A 813 -13.84 49.92 -19.22
CA THR A 813 -12.88 50.72 -18.47
C THR A 813 -11.60 50.99 -19.28
N LEU A 814 -11.12 49.97 -19.98
CA LEU A 814 -9.96 50.09 -20.87
C LEU A 814 -10.26 51.06 -22.01
N ALA A 815 -11.44 51.00 -22.62
CA ALA A 815 -11.87 51.94 -23.63
C ALA A 815 -11.83 53.38 -23.11
N ARG A 816 -12.37 53.64 -21.89
CA ARG A 816 -12.31 54.97 -21.25
C ARG A 816 -10.88 55.44 -20.96
N LEU A 817 -10.00 54.53 -20.46
CA LEU A 817 -8.59 54.87 -20.17
C LEU A 817 -7.78 55.12 -21.45
N THR A 818 -8.08 54.40 -22.54
CA THR A 818 -7.41 54.61 -23.84
C THR A 818 -7.79 55.97 -24.44
N VAL A 819 -9.05 56.38 -24.30
CA VAL A 819 -9.50 57.74 -24.69
C VAL A 819 -8.76 58.81 -23.88
N MET A 820 -8.39 58.52 -22.63
CA MET A 820 -7.59 59.39 -21.77
C MET A 820 -6.07 59.27 -22.00
N GLY A 821 -5.63 58.57 -23.05
CA GLY A 821 -4.20 58.48 -23.43
C GLY A 821 -3.38 57.42 -22.72
N HIS A 822 -4.01 56.46 -22.03
CA HIS A 822 -3.31 55.40 -21.31
C HIS A 822 -3.37 54.07 -22.08
N GLU A 823 -2.27 53.68 -22.73
CA GLU A 823 -2.20 52.47 -23.59
C GLU A 823 -1.84 51.15 -22.84
N ARG A 824 -1.61 51.16 -21.51
CA ARG A 824 -1.10 49.98 -20.77
C ARG A 824 -2.21 49.04 -20.29
N ALA A 825 -2.91 48.41 -21.22
CA ALA A 825 -3.94 47.41 -20.92
C ALA A 825 -3.42 46.20 -20.08
N THR A 826 -2.22 45.72 -20.36
CA THR A 826 -1.61 44.57 -19.69
C THR A 826 -1.41 44.81 -18.19
N GLY A 827 -0.88 45.99 -17.83
CA GLY A 827 -0.63 46.33 -16.43
C GLY A 827 -1.92 46.43 -15.60
N LEU A 828 -3.03 46.86 -16.21
CA LEU A 828 -4.32 46.98 -15.54
C LEU A 828 -4.89 45.56 -15.19
N VAL A 829 -4.91 44.66 -16.18
CA VAL A 829 -5.43 43.30 -16.00
C VAL A 829 -4.62 42.55 -14.94
N MET A 830 -3.30 42.64 -14.99
CA MET A 830 -2.41 42.02 -14.02
C MET A 830 -2.59 42.59 -12.59
N ALA A 831 -2.62 43.91 -12.44
CA ALA A 831 -2.78 44.56 -11.14
C ALA A 831 -4.17 44.31 -10.50
N GLU A 832 -5.20 44.07 -11.33
CA GLU A 832 -6.54 43.74 -10.86
C GLU A 832 -6.67 42.28 -10.42
N ALA A 833 -6.13 41.30 -11.18
CA ALA A 833 -6.37 39.87 -10.94
C ALA A 833 -5.29 39.18 -10.08
N MET A 834 -4.02 39.61 -10.18
CA MET A 834 -2.90 38.97 -9.48
C MET A 834 -3.05 38.93 -7.96
N PRO A 835 -3.53 39.97 -7.26
CA PRO A 835 -3.71 39.89 -5.81
C PRO A 835 -4.70 38.81 -5.40
N ALA A 836 -5.75 38.56 -6.18
CA ALA A 836 -6.73 37.50 -5.91
C ALA A 836 -6.16 36.10 -6.13
N VAL A 837 -5.37 35.90 -7.18
CA VAL A 837 -4.68 34.64 -7.45
C VAL A 837 -3.65 34.37 -6.35
N LEU A 838 -2.85 35.34 -5.95
CA LEU A 838 -1.90 35.20 -4.86
C LEU A 838 -2.57 34.86 -3.52
N ALA A 839 -3.70 35.51 -3.21
CA ALA A 839 -4.46 35.21 -2.00
C ALA A 839 -5.00 33.77 -2.02
N ALA A 840 -5.48 33.31 -3.18
CA ALA A 840 -5.94 31.92 -3.33
C ALA A 840 -4.78 30.91 -3.23
N VAL A 841 -3.59 31.24 -3.77
CA VAL A 841 -2.38 30.41 -3.63
C VAL A 841 -1.96 30.30 -2.16
N VAL A 842 -1.92 31.40 -1.43
CA VAL A 842 -1.61 31.38 0.01
C VAL A 842 -2.65 30.58 0.79
N ALA A 843 -3.93 30.78 0.51
CA ALA A 843 -5.01 30.04 1.17
C ALA A 843 -4.95 28.54 0.86
N GLY A 844 -4.67 28.16 -0.39
CA GLY A 844 -4.48 26.77 -0.79
C GLY A 844 -3.27 26.11 -0.11
N ALA A 845 -2.17 26.85 0.01
CA ALA A 845 -1.00 26.37 0.75
C ALA A 845 -1.30 26.18 2.24
N VAL A 846 -2.05 27.10 2.86
CA VAL A 846 -2.51 26.94 4.26
C VAL A 846 -3.38 25.68 4.41
N CYS A 847 -4.36 25.47 3.50
CA CYS A 847 -5.16 24.24 3.50
C CYS A 847 -4.29 22.99 3.39
N ALA A 848 -3.30 23.01 2.49
CA ALA A 848 -2.41 21.88 2.26
C ALA A 848 -1.53 21.54 3.48
N VAL A 849 -1.12 22.53 4.26
CA VAL A 849 -0.37 22.32 5.51
C VAL A 849 -1.30 21.85 6.64
N VAL A 850 -2.50 22.40 6.74
CA VAL A 850 -3.47 22.03 7.79
C VAL A 850 -4.02 20.62 7.59
N LEU A 851 -4.28 20.22 6.33
CA LEU A 851 -4.90 18.95 6.00
C LEU A 851 -4.16 17.73 6.55
N PRO A 852 -2.82 17.59 6.40
CA PRO A 852 -2.08 16.49 7.01
C PRO A 852 -2.14 16.43 8.54
N HIS A 853 -2.20 17.58 9.20
CA HIS A 853 -2.32 17.62 10.66
C HIS A 853 -3.69 17.14 11.17
N VAL A 854 -4.74 17.40 10.39
CA VAL A 854 -6.10 16.94 10.71
C VAL A 854 -6.28 15.45 10.38
N VAL A 855 -5.70 15.00 9.28
CA VAL A 855 -5.89 13.65 8.72
C VAL A 855 -4.77 12.70 9.17
N GLY A 856 -3.61 13.24 9.54
CA GLY A 856 -2.37 12.47 9.72
C GLY A 856 -2.42 11.37 10.79
N SER A 857 -3.28 11.50 11.81
CA SER A 857 -3.54 10.42 12.77
C SER A 857 -4.48 9.33 12.23
N SER A 858 -5.22 9.65 11.15
CA SER A 858 -6.24 8.78 10.56
C SER A 858 -5.79 8.09 9.27
N ILE A 859 -4.65 8.47 8.70
CA ILE A 859 -4.08 7.83 7.51
C ILE A 859 -2.70 7.29 7.86
N ASP A 860 -2.60 5.97 7.92
CA ASP A 860 -1.33 5.28 8.11
C ASP A 860 -0.66 5.02 6.74
N LEU A 861 0.36 5.82 6.43
CA LEU A 861 1.17 5.61 5.23
C LEU A 861 2.13 4.42 5.35
N SER A 862 2.33 3.86 6.55
CA SER A 862 3.16 2.67 6.73
C SER A 862 2.59 1.47 5.97
N ALA A 863 1.27 1.41 5.83
CA ALA A 863 0.60 0.39 5.03
C ALA A 863 0.99 0.43 3.53
N PHE A 864 1.37 1.60 2.98
CA PHE A 864 1.88 1.69 1.60
C PHE A 864 3.26 1.04 1.43
N THR A 865 4.03 0.97 2.49
CA THR A 865 5.42 0.52 2.45
C THR A 865 5.63 -0.85 3.09
N GLY A 866 4.57 -1.41 3.68
CA GLY A 866 4.60 -2.71 4.37
C GLY A 866 5.46 -2.71 5.64
N THR A 867 5.72 -1.52 6.22
CA THR A 867 6.51 -1.38 7.45
C THR A 867 5.62 -1.05 8.64
N SER A 868 6.03 -1.51 9.83
CA SER A 868 5.37 -1.15 11.10
C SER A 868 5.74 0.24 11.62
N ALA A 869 6.69 0.93 10.99
CA ALA A 869 7.10 2.27 11.40
C ALA A 869 6.14 3.33 10.87
N PRO A 870 5.54 4.17 11.73
CA PRO A 870 4.61 5.20 11.28
C PRO A 870 5.34 6.23 10.42
N VAL A 871 4.94 6.34 9.16
CA VAL A 871 5.44 7.37 8.24
C VAL A 871 4.71 8.67 8.54
N GLN A 872 5.38 9.61 9.18
CA GLN A 872 4.79 10.91 9.48
C GLN A 872 4.69 11.79 8.24
N PHE A 873 3.54 12.43 8.07
CA PHE A 873 3.36 13.51 7.12
C PHE A 873 4.22 14.72 7.54
N GLN A 874 5.35 14.89 6.88
CA GLN A 874 6.14 16.12 7.03
C GLN A 874 5.87 17.05 5.84
N PRO A 875 5.61 18.35 6.08
CA PRO A 875 5.45 19.29 5.01
C PRO A 875 6.75 19.39 4.20
N ASP A 876 6.72 18.94 2.97
CA ASP A 876 7.82 19.05 2.03
C ASP A 876 7.68 20.36 1.26
N VAL A 877 8.70 21.21 1.35
CA VAL A 877 8.72 22.52 0.68
C VAL A 877 8.60 22.38 -0.85
N LEU A 878 9.18 21.33 -1.43
CA LEU A 878 9.08 21.07 -2.87
C LEU A 878 7.67 20.58 -3.26
N ALA A 879 7.09 19.66 -2.49
CA ALA A 879 5.74 19.16 -2.72
C ALA A 879 4.68 20.26 -2.56
N LEU A 880 4.91 21.22 -1.66
CA LEU A 880 4.06 22.40 -1.46
C LEU A 880 4.28 23.47 -2.55
N GLY A 881 5.53 23.76 -2.86
CA GLY A 881 5.92 24.85 -3.74
C GLY A 881 5.64 24.57 -5.21
N LEU A 882 5.89 23.37 -5.69
CA LEU A 882 5.81 23.06 -7.13
C LEU A 882 4.39 23.20 -7.71
N PRO A 883 3.31 22.68 -7.11
CA PRO A 883 1.95 22.93 -7.58
C PRO A 883 1.54 24.41 -7.47
N ALA A 884 1.96 25.10 -6.40
CA ALA A 884 1.68 26.52 -6.20
C ALA A 884 2.33 27.39 -7.29
N VAL A 885 3.61 27.14 -7.60
CA VAL A 885 4.34 27.81 -8.67
C VAL A 885 3.74 27.47 -10.04
N ALA A 886 3.40 26.22 -10.29
CA ALA A 886 2.77 25.79 -11.54
C ALA A 886 1.45 26.54 -11.80
N ILE A 887 0.56 26.61 -10.81
CA ILE A 887 -0.71 27.34 -10.93
C ILE A 887 -0.46 28.84 -11.10
N LEU A 888 0.52 29.42 -10.41
CA LEU A 888 0.87 30.83 -10.55
C LEU A 888 1.38 31.14 -11.97
N VAL A 889 2.24 30.29 -12.51
CA VAL A 889 2.76 30.43 -13.90
C VAL A 889 1.63 30.30 -14.92
N LEU A 890 0.75 29.30 -14.75
CA LEU A 890 -0.41 29.10 -15.62
C LEU A 890 -1.39 30.28 -15.54
N ALA A 891 -1.66 30.81 -14.35
CA ALA A 891 -2.49 32.01 -14.16
C ALA A 891 -1.87 33.23 -14.80
N LEU A 892 -0.55 33.42 -14.67
CA LEU A 892 0.18 34.50 -15.31
C LEU A 892 0.11 34.41 -16.85
N ALA A 893 0.29 33.20 -17.38
CA ALA A 893 0.16 32.95 -18.82
C ALA A 893 -1.26 33.25 -19.32
N ALA A 894 -2.29 32.86 -18.60
CA ALA A 894 -3.69 33.17 -18.91
C ALA A 894 -3.96 34.68 -18.89
N LEU A 895 -3.46 35.43 -17.89
CA LEU A 895 -3.57 36.87 -17.78
C LEU A 895 -2.88 37.57 -18.93
N ILE A 896 -1.70 37.14 -19.34
CA ILE A 896 -0.97 37.70 -20.49
C ILE A 896 -1.73 37.41 -21.79
N ALA A 897 -2.27 36.22 -21.95
CA ALA A 897 -3.08 35.86 -23.12
C ALA A 897 -4.34 36.70 -23.23
N GLU A 898 -5.08 36.89 -22.11
CA GLU A 898 -6.25 37.77 -22.08
C GLU A 898 -5.89 39.23 -22.44
N ALA A 899 -4.82 39.76 -21.86
CA ALA A 899 -4.36 41.11 -22.14
C ALA A 899 -3.99 41.28 -23.62
N ARG A 900 -3.39 40.28 -24.28
CA ARG A 900 -3.10 40.26 -25.71
C ARG A 900 -4.37 40.22 -26.57
N VAL A 901 -5.34 39.40 -26.19
CA VAL A 901 -6.64 39.30 -26.88
C VAL A 901 -7.39 40.63 -26.78
N MET A 902 -7.42 41.27 -25.61
CA MET A 902 -8.04 42.59 -25.42
C MET A 902 -7.40 43.69 -26.25
N ARG A 903 -6.10 43.67 -26.45
CA ARG A 903 -5.39 44.63 -27.32
C ARG A 903 -5.79 44.55 -28.80
N ARG A 904 -6.24 43.36 -29.27
CA ARG A 904 -6.61 43.17 -30.70
C ARG A 904 -8.08 43.48 -30.98
N ARG A 905 -8.90 43.82 -29.97
CA ARG A 905 -10.32 44.14 -30.15
C ARG A 905 -10.51 45.61 -30.53
N ASP A 906 -11.47 45.85 -31.42
CA ASP A 906 -11.78 47.20 -31.92
C ASP A 906 -12.47 48.05 -30.82
N ILE A 907 -11.74 49.06 -30.32
CA ILE A 907 -12.17 49.96 -29.24
C ILE A 907 -13.35 50.83 -29.68
N ILE A 908 -13.39 51.21 -30.97
CA ILE A 908 -14.42 52.06 -31.53
C ILE A 908 -15.76 51.32 -31.58
N GLY A 909 -15.75 50.03 -31.89
CA GLY A 909 -16.93 49.17 -31.87
C GLY A 909 -17.57 49.04 -30.48
N VAL A 910 -16.75 48.93 -29.41
CA VAL A 910 -17.20 48.83 -28.03
C VAL A 910 -17.85 50.11 -27.50
N LEU A 911 -17.33 51.29 -27.90
CA LEU A 911 -17.89 52.59 -27.49
C LEU A 911 -19.18 52.96 -28.25
N ARG A 912 -19.41 52.37 -29.46
CA ARG A 912 -20.66 52.53 -30.19
C ARG A 912 -21.79 51.60 -29.78
N ALA A 913 -21.44 50.47 -29.14
CA ALA A 913 -22.41 49.45 -28.76
C ALA A 913 -23.03 49.67 -27.36
N ASN A 914 -22.49 50.61 -26.54
CA ASN A 914 -22.95 51.02 -25.22
C ASN A 914 -23.28 52.56 -25.21
#